data_95b6d45dc23e559cb9b6dceaf3e108f7
#
_entry.id   95b6d45dc23e559cb9b6dceaf3e108f7
#
_cell.length_a   1.000
_cell.length_b   1.000
_cell.length_c   1.000
_cell.angle_alpha   90.00
_cell.angle_beta   90.00
_cell.angle_gamma   90.00
#
_symmetry.space_group_name_H-M   'P 1'
#
loop_
_entity.id
_entity.type
_entity.pdbx_description
1 polymer ?
#
loop_
_entity_poly.entity_id
_entity_poly.type
_entity_poly.pdbx_seq_one_letter_code
_entity_poly.pdbx_strand_id
1 'polypeptide(L)'
;MKNFLSLLFLSITIFASNASAQKERVISAVQGDKNTSPFERETAQLSGIVTARLKGGFFIQTPDDKTDGNPATSEGIYVYTGSEPTGDATVGNLVTVTGTITEFRPKAEPASLPITELSMKKGADTIKVISKENALPKPIVLAAADFTPNQIDQLERYEGMRVAAQTLTVVAPTKGRIDDKTATSISDGVFYAVLKGMPRPFRTAGMDVYDYYFSKDKDELKKNFPKLLLFDSNPETLRIDSSAQWAAQTADVAGKGAPSGITLTVQARPPTIEITSNAEIKNLVGVMHYGYQKYTILPDANAKPEISNLKKATPLPAPSERQFSIAGMNLENFFDDVDDPSMKEDIVSSEALEKRLKKISAAIRLFMRSPDVIGTIETENLAALKRLAERINSDSVAGGEPNPKYEAYLTEGNDGRGIDVGFLVKSARVSVVEVKQFGKDEKFDDPSKKDEQNLNDRPPLMLRATINDPKTNQPFAFTVINNHLKSLLGYETDRVRQKKKIQAEFLARFVQERQKADPNERIILIGDFNAFQFPDGVLDVVGTIKGMPAAKDKVLLASDDLVNPDLTNLVDLINENQRYSYVYDGNAQVLDHMIANDRMKKHLAGFGYSRLNADFPESYRNDPSRVERYSDHDPAIGYFSFDEKTAATKP
;
A
#
# COMPACT_ATOMS: atom_id res chain seq x y z
N MET A 1 -57.59 79.60 -8.63
CA MET A 1 -58.20 78.33 -9.03
C MET A 1 -57.35 77.74 -10.14
N LYS A 2 -56.44 76.85 -9.82
CA LYS A 2 -55.67 76.10 -10.82
C LYS A 2 -55.62 74.68 -10.31
N ASN A 3 -56.23 73.74 -11.06
CA ASN A 3 -56.22 72.28 -10.81
C ASN A 3 -54.85 71.72 -11.09
N PHE A 4 -54.29 71.01 -10.16
CA PHE A 4 -53.13 70.14 -10.37
C PHE A 4 -53.61 68.68 -10.46
N LEU A 5 -53.46 68.06 -11.64
CA LEU A 5 -53.69 66.67 -11.91
C LEU A 5 -52.39 65.95 -11.69
N SER A 6 -52.29 65.10 -10.66
CA SER A 6 -51.13 64.25 -10.42
C SER A 6 -51.32 62.93 -11.16
N LEU A 7 -50.49 62.66 -12.16
CA LEU A 7 -50.37 61.39 -12.85
C LEU A 7 -49.47 60.45 -12.00
N LEU A 8 -50.00 59.31 -11.50
CA LEU A 8 -49.30 58.29 -10.82
C LEU A 8 -48.75 57.27 -11.86
N PHE A 9 -47.43 57.28 -12.13
CA PHE A 9 -46.79 56.29 -12.96
C PHE A 9 -46.54 55.02 -12.10
N LEU A 10 -47.26 53.95 -12.40
CA LEU A 10 -47.06 52.63 -11.83
C LEU A 10 -45.94 51.91 -12.64
N SER A 11 -44.72 51.90 -12.14
CA SER A 11 -43.63 51.17 -12.75
C SER A 11 -43.78 49.66 -12.40
N ILE A 12 -44.25 48.88 -13.34
CA ILE A 12 -44.21 47.38 -13.23
C ILE A 12 -42.80 46.95 -13.55
N THR A 13 -42.03 46.60 -12.51
CA THR A 13 -40.75 45.93 -12.66
C THR A 13 -41.03 44.44 -12.92
N ILE A 14 -40.91 44.03 -14.18
CA ILE A 14 -40.95 42.62 -14.57
C ILE A 14 -39.61 42.01 -14.12
N PHE A 15 -39.62 41.30 -13.01
CA PHE A 15 -38.55 40.36 -12.69
C PHE A 15 -38.60 39.21 -13.70
N ALA A 16 -37.84 39.32 -14.77
CA ALA A 16 -37.53 38.17 -15.60
C ALA A 16 -36.68 37.21 -14.74
N SER A 17 -37.30 36.20 -14.16
CA SER A 17 -36.60 35.05 -13.64
C SER A 17 -35.91 34.38 -14.83
N ASN A 18 -34.60 34.55 -14.95
CA ASN A 18 -33.78 33.70 -15.81
C ASN A 18 -33.84 32.26 -15.25
N ALA A 19 -34.93 31.56 -15.54
CA ALA A 19 -34.93 30.12 -15.54
C ALA A 19 -33.98 29.71 -16.68
N SER A 20 -32.72 29.45 -16.35
CA SER A 20 -31.81 28.81 -17.27
C SER A 20 -32.49 27.51 -17.72
N ALA A 21 -32.89 27.43 -18.98
CA ALA A 21 -33.56 26.26 -19.53
C ALA A 21 -32.60 25.07 -19.34
N GLN A 22 -33.04 24.09 -18.60
CA GLN A 22 -32.30 22.85 -18.40
C GLN A 22 -32.05 22.22 -19.77
N LYS A 23 -30.77 22.10 -20.16
CA LYS A 23 -30.41 21.61 -21.48
C LYS A 23 -30.31 20.10 -21.44
N GLU A 24 -31.16 19.43 -22.20
CA GLU A 24 -31.03 17.99 -22.40
C GLU A 24 -29.72 17.68 -23.15
N ARG A 25 -28.93 16.73 -22.62
CA ARG A 25 -27.66 16.31 -23.22
C ARG A 25 -27.56 14.79 -23.18
N VAL A 26 -26.77 14.24 -24.08
CA VAL A 26 -26.39 12.81 -24.04
C VAL A 26 -25.14 12.63 -23.17
N ILE A 27 -25.01 11.49 -22.50
CA ILE A 27 -23.93 11.23 -21.55
C ILE A 27 -22.57 11.33 -22.26
N SER A 28 -22.41 10.72 -23.45
CA SER A 28 -21.17 10.73 -24.21
C SER A 28 -20.68 12.13 -24.58
N ALA A 29 -21.61 13.07 -24.89
CA ALA A 29 -21.24 14.46 -25.12
C ALA A 29 -20.76 15.16 -23.84
N VAL A 30 -21.34 14.82 -22.67
CA VAL A 30 -20.91 15.36 -21.37
C VAL A 30 -19.55 14.82 -20.98
N GLN A 31 -19.30 13.55 -21.17
CA GLN A 31 -17.98 12.93 -20.92
C GLN A 31 -16.90 13.53 -21.85
N GLY A 32 -17.21 13.64 -23.16
CA GLY A 32 -16.23 14.09 -24.13
C GLY A 32 -15.14 13.03 -24.40
N ASP A 33 -14.06 13.45 -25.04
CA ASP A 33 -12.90 12.63 -25.42
C ASP A 33 -11.63 12.93 -24.62
N LYS A 34 -11.78 13.64 -23.47
CA LYS A 34 -10.71 14.07 -22.57
C LYS A 34 -11.10 13.80 -21.13
N ASN A 35 -10.14 13.96 -20.21
CA ASN A 35 -10.32 13.76 -18.77
C ASN A 35 -11.16 14.86 -18.10
N THR A 36 -11.80 15.72 -18.85
CA THR A 36 -12.68 16.78 -18.35
C THR A 36 -13.80 17.05 -19.34
N SER A 37 -14.99 17.27 -18.81
CA SER A 37 -16.17 17.60 -19.60
C SER A 37 -16.04 18.95 -20.33
N PRO A 38 -16.42 19.03 -21.60
CA PRO A 38 -16.56 20.31 -22.28
C PRO A 38 -17.70 21.19 -21.72
N PHE A 39 -18.51 20.64 -20.81
CA PHE A 39 -19.69 21.33 -20.23
C PHE A 39 -19.59 21.49 -18.71
N GLU A 40 -18.38 21.47 -18.14
CA GLU A 40 -18.16 21.70 -16.71
C GLU A 40 -18.93 22.97 -16.24
N ARG A 41 -19.59 22.88 -15.08
CA ARG A 41 -20.41 23.89 -14.42
C ARG A 41 -21.76 24.20 -15.09
N GLU A 42 -22.10 23.57 -16.20
CA GLU A 42 -23.43 23.67 -16.76
C GLU A 42 -24.45 22.80 -16.01
N THR A 43 -25.70 23.25 -15.94
CA THR A 43 -26.80 22.41 -15.49
C THR A 43 -27.34 21.62 -16.67
N ALA A 44 -27.40 20.31 -16.55
CA ALA A 44 -27.87 19.41 -17.60
C ALA A 44 -28.91 18.41 -17.07
N GLN A 45 -29.72 17.92 -18.01
CA GLN A 45 -30.61 16.79 -17.82
C GLN A 45 -30.06 15.63 -18.63
N LEU A 46 -29.77 14.51 -17.96
CA LEU A 46 -29.22 13.29 -18.55
C LEU A 46 -30.20 12.13 -18.38
N SER A 47 -30.22 11.22 -19.35
CA SER A 47 -31.03 10.01 -19.28
C SER A 47 -30.15 8.76 -19.42
N GLY A 48 -30.39 7.73 -18.59
CA GLY A 48 -29.66 6.47 -18.63
C GLY A 48 -30.27 5.39 -17.73
N ILE A 49 -29.85 4.14 -17.96
CA ILE A 49 -30.20 3.03 -17.10
C ILE A 49 -29.29 3.03 -15.89
N VAL A 50 -29.87 2.95 -14.69
CA VAL A 50 -29.08 2.81 -13.44
C VAL A 50 -28.35 1.48 -13.46
N THR A 51 -27.01 1.51 -13.40
CA THR A 51 -26.15 0.33 -13.50
C THR A 51 -25.52 -0.08 -12.18
N ALA A 52 -25.28 0.86 -11.26
CA ALA A 52 -24.73 0.59 -9.92
C ALA A 52 -25.22 1.63 -8.92
N ARG A 53 -25.29 1.22 -7.66
CA ARG A 53 -25.71 2.09 -6.56
C ARG A 53 -24.64 2.09 -5.46
N LEU A 54 -24.23 3.28 -5.02
CA LEU A 54 -23.27 3.51 -3.95
C LEU A 54 -23.91 4.29 -2.81
N LYS A 55 -23.23 4.40 -1.68
CA LYS A 55 -23.71 5.18 -0.52
C LYS A 55 -23.95 6.67 -0.84
N GLY A 56 -23.11 7.27 -1.71
CA GLY A 56 -23.14 8.71 -2.01
C GLY A 56 -23.72 9.05 -3.37
N GLY A 57 -24.20 8.07 -4.15
CA GLY A 57 -24.67 8.27 -5.51
C GLY A 57 -24.93 6.97 -6.26
N PHE A 58 -25.04 7.08 -7.58
CA PHE A 58 -25.31 5.93 -8.46
C PHE A 58 -24.75 6.21 -9.86
N PHE A 59 -24.58 5.17 -10.64
CA PHE A 59 -24.17 5.27 -12.04
C PHE A 59 -25.37 5.12 -12.96
N ILE A 60 -25.37 5.89 -14.05
CA ILE A 60 -26.28 5.69 -15.18
C ILE A 60 -25.49 5.49 -16.46
N GLN A 61 -25.99 4.67 -17.35
CA GLN A 61 -25.39 4.40 -18.66
C GLN A 61 -26.45 4.46 -19.77
N THR A 62 -26.06 4.99 -20.92
CA THR A 62 -26.89 5.03 -22.14
C THR A 62 -27.32 3.62 -22.52
N PRO A 63 -28.60 3.37 -22.87
CA PRO A 63 -29.02 2.08 -23.45
C PRO A 63 -28.26 1.72 -24.71
N ASP A 64 -28.00 0.41 -24.94
CA ASP A 64 -27.19 -0.08 -26.08
C ASP A 64 -27.64 0.41 -27.46
N ASP A 65 -28.94 0.62 -27.64
CA ASP A 65 -29.55 1.07 -28.88
C ASP A 65 -29.53 2.61 -29.08
N LYS A 66 -28.99 3.35 -28.11
CA LYS A 66 -28.93 4.82 -28.10
C LYS A 66 -27.53 5.39 -27.97
N THR A 67 -26.50 4.54 -27.98
CA THR A 67 -25.09 4.99 -27.94
C THR A 67 -24.74 5.78 -29.19
N ASP A 68 -23.78 6.71 -29.08
CA ASP A 68 -23.29 7.48 -30.22
C ASP A 68 -22.36 6.68 -31.16
N GLY A 69 -21.93 5.50 -30.73
CA GLY A 69 -21.02 4.61 -31.46
C GLY A 69 -19.58 5.09 -31.52
N ASN A 70 -19.22 6.15 -30.81
CA ASN A 70 -17.86 6.67 -30.71
C ASN A 70 -17.09 5.93 -29.60
N PRO A 71 -16.03 5.14 -29.92
CA PRO A 71 -15.28 4.41 -28.90
C PRO A 71 -14.37 5.29 -28.03
N ALA A 72 -14.25 6.58 -28.32
CA ALA A 72 -13.42 7.51 -27.57
C ALA A 72 -14.18 8.24 -26.44
N THR A 73 -15.52 8.15 -26.41
CA THR A 73 -16.36 8.81 -25.41
C THR A 73 -17.05 7.79 -24.53
N SER A 74 -17.17 8.06 -23.23
CA SER A 74 -17.90 7.19 -22.31
C SER A 74 -19.42 7.37 -22.43
N GLU A 75 -20.16 6.28 -22.39
CA GLU A 75 -21.62 6.24 -22.32
C GLU A 75 -22.15 6.10 -20.87
N GLY A 76 -21.25 6.16 -19.86
CA GLY A 76 -21.57 6.11 -18.45
C GLY A 76 -21.25 7.39 -17.70
N ILE A 77 -21.94 7.67 -16.60
CA ILE A 77 -21.62 8.80 -15.72
C ILE A 77 -22.02 8.51 -14.28
N TYR A 78 -21.24 9.02 -13.33
CA TYR A 78 -21.59 9.01 -11.92
C TYR A 78 -22.54 10.17 -11.59
N VAL A 79 -23.62 9.87 -10.85
CA VAL A 79 -24.56 10.86 -10.32
C VAL A 79 -24.32 10.97 -8.82
N TYR A 80 -23.72 12.08 -8.40
CA TYR A 80 -23.45 12.37 -6.99
C TYR A 80 -24.68 12.95 -6.31
N THR A 81 -25.14 12.34 -5.23
CA THR A 81 -26.32 12.76 -4.44
C THR A 81 -25.96 13.32 -3.06
N GLY A 82 -24.69 13.18 -2.63
CA GLY A 82 -24.21 13.59 -1.31
C GLY A 82 -24.74 12.77 -0.12
N SER A 83 -25.67 11.86 -0.40
CA SER A 83 -26.29 10.95 0.57
C SER A 83 -26.81 9.71 -0.15
N GLU A 84 -27.30 8.73 0.61
CA GLU A 84 -27.90 7.54 0.01
C GLU A 84 -28.98 7.89 -1.01
N PRO A 85 -28.90 7.40 -2.27
CA PRO A 85 -29.89 7.67 -3.30
C PRO A 85 -31.30 7.15 -2.93
N THR A 86 -32.32 7.79 -3.45
CA THR A 86 -33.73 7.36 -3.28
C THR A 86 -34.00 6.01 -3.98
N GLY A 87 -35.17 5.41 -3.73
CA GLY A 87 -35.61 4.19 -4.41
C GLY A 87 -35.77 4.31 -5.93
N ASP A 88 -35.85 5.54 -6.45
CA ASP A 88 -35.91 5.80 -7.89
C ASP A 88 -34.59 5.44 -8.61
N ALA A 89 -33.46 5.51 -7.92
CA ALA A 89 -32.16 5.07 -8.40
C ALA A 89 -31.94 3.55 -8.23
N THR A 90 -32.95 2.74 -8.46
CA THR A 90 -32.83 1.26 -8.43
C THR A 90 -32.18 0.76 -9.71
N VAL A 91 -31.20 -0.17 -9.59
CA VAL A 91 -30.54 -0.80 -10.72
C VAL A 91 -31.56 -1.41 -11.69
N GLY A 92 -31.43 -1.12 -12.99
CA GLY A 92 -32.38 -1.49 -14.03
C GLY A 92 -33.48 -0.47 -14.29
N ASN A 93 -33.61 0.61 -13.49
CA ASN A 93 -34.48 1.73 -13.84
C ASN A 93 -33.84 2.59 -14.92
N LEU A 94 -34.61 2.92 -15.97
CA LEU A 94 -34.29 4.01 -16.88
C LEU A 94 -34.76 5.30 -16.21
N VAL A 95 -33.83 6.23 -15.97
CA VAL A 95 -34.12 7.47 -15.27
C VAL A 95 -33.66 8.68 -16.09
N THR A 96 -34.32 9.82 -15.85
CA THR A 96 -33.84 11.13 -16.22
C THR A 96 -33.42 11.87 -14.95
N VAL A 97 -32.21 12.43 -14.96
CA VAL A 97 -31.60 13.09 -13.79
C VAL A 97 -31.19 14.50 -14.18
N THR A 98 -31.50 15.46 -13.33
CA THR A 98 -31.02 16.84 -13.47
C THR A 98 -29.95 17.13 -12.44
N GLY A 99 -28.88 17.82 -12.82
CA GLY A 99 -27.80 18.20 -11.95
C GLY A 99 -26.79 19.13 -12.60
N THR A 100 -25.77 19.51 -11.89
CA THR A 100 -24.65 20.32 -12.41
C THR A 100 -23.50 19.38 -12.78
N ILE A 101 -22.94 19.54 -13.97
CA ILE A 101 -21.75 18.80 -14.40
C ILE A 101 -20.55 19.34 -13.63
N THR A 102 -19.81 18.48 -12.95
CA THR A 102 -18.65 18.84 -12.13
C THR A 102 -17.47 17.90 -12.39
N GLU A 103 -16.28 18.47 -12.34
CA GLU A 103 -15.04 17.73 -12.37
C GLU A 103 -14.59 17.52 -10.92
N PHE A 104 -14.88 16.35 -10.37
CA PHE A 104 -14.58 16.05 -8.98
C PHE A 104 -13.16 15.50 -8.82
N ARG A 105 -12.40 16.10 -7.90
CA ARG A 105 -11.10 15.61 -7.46
C ARG A 105 -11.04 15.62 -5.93
N PRO A 106 -10.71 14.49 -5.27
CA PRO A 106 -10.59 14.46 -3.82
C PRO A 106 -9.53 15.45 -3.33
N LYS A 107 -9.85 16.22 -2.28
CA LYS A 107 -8.86 17.16 -1.68
C LYS A 107 -7.62 16.45 -1.13
N ALA A 108 -7.78 15.21 -0.70
CA ALA A 108 -6.67 14.39 -0.21
C ALA A 108 -5.76 13.88 -1.34
N GLU A 109 -6.22 13.96 -2.60
CA GLU A 109 -5.49 13.46 -3.78
C GLU A 109 -5.36 14.57 -4.84
N PRO A 110 -4.66 15.67 -4.54
CA PRO A 110 -4.56 16.81 -5.45
C PRO A 110 -3.83 16.46 -6.77
N ALA A 111 -2.98 15.44 -6.74
CA ALA A 111 -2.29 14.88 -7.88
C ALA A 111 -3.04 13.65 -8.43
N SER A 112 -4.30 13.82 -8.85
CA SER A 112 -5.15 12.74 -9.38
C SER A 112 -5.89 13.24 -10.61
N LEU A 113 -6.35 12.37 -11.50
CA LEU A 113 -7.29 12.73 -12.56
C LEU A 113 -8.62 13.11 -11.90
N PRO A 114 -9.40 14.04 -12.50
CA PRO A 114 -10.76 14.30 -12.04
C PRO A 114 -11.71 13.18 -12.49
N ILE A 115 -12.91 13.18 -11.91
CA ILE A 115 -14.04 12.35 -12.33
C ILE A 115 -15.11 13.28 -12.85
N THR A 116 -15.61 13.05 -14.07
CA THR A 116 -16.78 13.75 -14.58
C THR A 116 -18.05 13.21 -13.91
N GLU A 117 -18.73 14.04 -13.13
CA GLU A 117 -19.96 13.65 -12.44
C GLU A 117 -21.10 14.63 -12.62
N LEU A 118 -22.32 14.12 -12.48
CA LEU A 118 -23.52 14.95 -12.39
C LEU A 118 -23.87 15.15 -10.91
N SER A 119 -23.55 16.32 -10.35
CA SER A 119 -23.80 16.66 -8.96
C SER A 119 -25.21 17.18 -8.76
N MET A 120 -26.00 16.50 -7.92
CA MET A 120 -27.38 16.89 -7.58
C MET A 120 -27.42 17.81 -6.37
N LYS A 121 -28.22 18.87 -6.46
CA LYS A 121 -28.54 19.77 -5.33
C LYS A 121 -29.79 19.27 -4.61
N LYS A 122 -29.66 18.99 -3.33
CA LYS A 122 -30.78 18.53 -2.49
C LYS A 122 -31.97 19.52 -2.54
N GLY A 123 -33.15 19.00 -2.92
CA GLY A 123 -34.39 19.72 -2.96
C GLY A 123 -34.61 20.58 -4.21
N ALA A 124 -33.63 20.69 -5.10
CA ALA A 124 -33.74 21.41 -6.38
C ALA A 124 -33.70 20.49 -7.59
N ASP A 125 -32.84 19.46 -7.53
CA ASP A 125 -32.64 18.50 -8.63
C ASP A 125 -33.49 17.24 -8.40
N THR A 126 -33.87 16.56 -9.47
CA THR A 126 -34.84 15.47 -9.45
C THR A 126 -34.32 14.24 -10.19
N ILE A 127 -34.77 13.08 -9.72
CA ILE A 127 -34.69 11.80 -10.41
C ILE A 127 -36.09 11.45 -10.87
N LYS A 128 -36.30 11.25 -12.17
CA LYS A 128 -37.58 10.82 -12.73
C LYS A 128 -37.43 9.44 -13.36
N VAL A 129 -38.17 8.47 -12.87
CA VAL A 129 -38.22 7.12 -13.46
C VAL A 129 -39.06 7.15 -14.73
N ILE A 130 -38.47 6.72 -15.86
CA ILE A 130 -39.13 6.58 -17.15
C ILE A 130 -39.72 5.18 -17.29
N SER A 131 -38.91 4.13 -17.00
CA SER A 131 -39.32 2.73 -17.00
C SER A 131 -38.50 1.94 -15.99
N LYS A 132 -38.97 0.75 -15.63
CA LYS A 132 -38.35 -0.14 -14.66
C LYS A 132 -37.96 -1.47 -15.30
N GLU A 133 -37.08 -2.22 -14.61
CA GLU A 133 -36.69 -3.58 -15.01
C GLU A 133 -36.11 -3.64 -16.46
N ASN A 134 -35.41 -2.57 -16.87
CA ASN A 134 -34.72 -2.58 -18.15
C ASN A 134 -33.51 -3.53 -18.08
N ALA A 135 -33.19 -4.16 -19.20
CA ALA A 135 -31.94 -4.90 -19.35
C ALA A 135 -30.76 -3.95 -19.16
N LEU A 136 -29.76 -4.38 -18.36
CA LEU A 136 -28.54 -3.60 -18.18
C LEU A 136 -27.76 -3.52 -19.49
N PRO A 137 -27.09 -2.38 -19.78
CA PRO A 137 -26.18 -2.27 -20.90
C PRO A 137 -25.12 -3.38 -20.90
N LYS A 138 -24.76 -3.87 -22.08
CA LYS A 138 -23.75 -4.92 -22.23
C LYS A 138 -22.39 -4.40 -21.73
N PRO A 139 -21.65 -5.18 -20.92
CA PRO A 139 -20.35 -4.75 -20.44
C PRO A 139 -19.34 -4.76 -21.58
N ILE A 140 -18.45 -3.76 -21.59
CA ILE A 140 -17.27 -3.75 -22.45
C ILE A 140 -16.28 -4.79 -21.91
N VAL A 141 -15.82 -5.69 -22.77
CA VAL A 141 -14.81 -6.69 -22.38
C VAL A 141 -13.43 -6.05 -22.45
N LEU A 142 -12.78 -5.90 -21.29
CA LEU A 142 -11.42 -5.37 -21.20
C LEU A 142 -10.42 -6.33 -21.86
N ALA A 143 -9.53 -5.79 -22.67
CA ALA A 143 -8.48 -6.51 -23.39
C ALA A 143 -7.10 -5.89 -23.10
N ALA A 144 -6.02 -6.63 -23.33
CA ALA A 144 -4.66 -6.12 -23.15
C ALA A 144 -4.36 -4.87 -24.02
N ALA A 145 -5.05 -4.74 -25.17
CA ALA A 145 -4.92 -3.57 -26.04
C ALA A 145 -5.51 -2.28 -25.45
N ASP A 146 -6.32 -2.35 -24.39
CA ASP A 146 -6.84 -1.19 -23.67
C ASP A 146 -5.78 -0.53 -22.78
N PHE A 147 -4.67 -1.23 -22.54
CA PHE A 147 -3.60 -0.79 -21.63
C PHE A 147 -2.35 -0.40 -22.40
N THR A 148 -2.01 0.86 -22.34
CA THR A 148 -0.82 1.44 -22.97
C THR A 148 0.17 1.86 -21.89
N PRO A 149 1.43 1.41 -21.92
CA PRO A 149 2.44 1.84 -20.95
C PRO A 149 2.57 3.37 -20.89
N ASN A 150 2.78 3.90 -19.70
CA ASN A 150 2.94 5.33 -19.42
C ASN A 150 1.70 6.21 -19.72
N GLN A 151 0.53 5.64 -19.98
CA GLN A 151 -0.69 6.39 -20.21
C GLN A 151 -1.64 6.22 -19.02
N ILE A 152 -1.71 7.23 -18.15
CA ILE A 152 -2.47 7.18 -16.89
C ILE A 152 -3.99 7.32 -17.07
N ASP A 153 -4.46 7.80 -18.23
CA ASP A 153 -5.87 8.07 -18.57
C ASP A 153 -6.47 7.09 -19.59
N GLN A 154 -5.81 5.97 -19.82
CA GLN A 154 -6.14 5.02 -20.91
C GLN A 154 -7.54 4.40 -20.86
N LEU A 155 -8.16 4.32 -19.67
CA LEU A 155 -9.52 3.78 -19.49
C LEU A 155 -10.58 4.86 -19.26
N GLU A 156 -10.25 6.13 -19.47
CA GLU A 156 -11.17 7.27 -19.34
C GLU A 156 -12.44 7.07 -20.18
N ARG A 157 -12.28 6.58 -21.39
CA ARG A 157 -13.39 6.25 -22.30
C ARG A 157 -14.39 5.22 -21.77
N TYR A 158 -14.09 4.58 -20.65
CA TYR A 158 -14.97 3.59 -19.98
C TYR A 158 -15.45 4.08 -18.62
N GLU A 159 -15.12 5.30 -18.19
CA GLU A 159 -15.56 5.86 -16.92
C GLU A 159 -17.08 5.79 -16.80
N GLY A 160 -17.59 5.25 -15.69
CA GLY A 160 -19.02 5.08 -15.44
C GLY A 160 -19.71 3.95 -16.23
N MET A 161 -19.03 3.32 -17.19
CA MET A 161 -19.61 2.22 -17.99
C MET A 161 -19.46 0.87 -17.32
N ARG A 162 -20.33 -0.05 -17.68
CA ARG A 162 -20.18 -1.48 -17.34
C ARG A 162 -19.04 -2.10 -18.12
N VAL A 163 -18.17 -2.80 -17.39
CA VAL A 163 -17.02 -3.52 -17.95
C VAL A 163 -17.01 -4.97 -17.47
N ALA A 164 -16.36 -5.83 -18.23
CA ALA A 164 -16.15 -7.23 -17.91
C ALA A 164 -14.66 -7.59 -18.04
N ALA A 165 -14.12 -8.28 -17.05
CA ALA A 165 -12.83 -8.92 -17.13
C ALA A 165 -12.99 -10.43 -17.16
N GLN A 166 -12.58 -11.10 -18.24
CA GLN A 166 -12.73 -12.54 -18.39
C GLN A 166 -11.91 -13.32 -17.38
N THR A 167 -10.66 -12.92 -17.19
CA THR A 167 -9.79 -13.46 -16.15
C THR A 167 -8.81 -12.39 -15.70
N LEU A 168 -8.75 -12.18 -14.39
CA LEU A 168 -7.77 -11.32 -13.72
C LEU A 168 -6.79 -12.19 -12.92
N THR A 169 -5.54 -11.74 -12.86
CA THR A 169 -4.55 -12.23 -11.91
C THR A 169 -4.39 -11.21 -10.80
N VAL A 170 -4.59 -11.61 -9.55
CA VAL A 170 -4.47 -10.73 -8.38
C VAL A 170 -3.00 -10.44 -8.12
N VAL A 171 -2.65 -9.16 -7.97
CA VAL A 171 -1.27 -8.70 -7.75
C VAL A 171 -1.04 -8.15 -6.35
N ALA A 172 -2.11 -7.73 -5.67
CA ALA A 172 -2.11 -7.40 -4.25
C ALA A 172 -3.36 -7.98 -3.58
N PRO A 173 -3.22 -8.56 -2.38
CA PRO A 173 -4.31 -9.24 -1.68
C PRO A 173 -5.34 -8.24 -1.15
N THR A 174 -6.46 -8.76 -0.65
CA THR A 174 -7.52 -7.93 -0.05
C THR A 174 -6.98 -7.16 1.15
N LYS A 175 -7.17 -5.85 1.10
CA LYS A 175 -6.80 -4.88 2.15
C LYS A 175 -7.81 -4.90 3.29
N GLY A 176 -7.43 -4.29 4.40
CA GLY A 176 -8.29 -4.10 5.55
C GLY A 176 -7.79 -3.00 6.47
N ARG A 177 -8.55 -2.73 7.51
CA ARG A 177 -8.20 -1.81 8.59
C ARG A 177 -7.89 -2.61 9.84
N ILE A 178 -6.76 -2.29 10.46
CA ILE A 178 -6.25 -2.97 11.65
C ILE A 178 -6.77 -2.26 12.90
N ASP A 179 -7.06 -3.05 13.91
CA ASP A 179 -7.21 -2.63 15.30
C ASP A 179 -6.09 -3.31 16.10
N ASP A 180 -5.03 -2.56 16.39
CA ASP A 180 -3.85 -3.07 17.11
C ASP A 180 -4.21 -3.55 18.52
N LYS A 181 -5.16 -2.86 19.20
CA LYS A 181 -5.57 -3.20 20.58
C LYS A 181 -6.15 -4.60 20.72
N THR A 182 -6.80 -5.09 19.70
CA THR A 182 -7.40 -6.42 19.68
C THR A 182 -6.68 -7.40 18.76
N ALA A 183 -5.65 -6.93 18.05
CA ALA A 183 -4.96 -7.65 16.98
C ALA A 183 -5.95 -8.29 16.00
N THR A 184 -6.92 -7.49 15.57
CA THR A 184 -7.93 -7.86 14.58
C THR A 184 -7.90 -6.91 13.39
N SER A 185 -8.57 -7.31 12.33
CA SER A 185 -8.76 -6.47 11.15
C SER A 185 -10.17 -6.61 10.59
N ILE A 186 -10.61 -5.57 9.90
CA ILE A 186 -11.86 -5.54 9.14
C ILE A 186 -11.49 -5.36 7.68
N SER A 187 -11.94 -6.30 6.84
CA SER A 187 -11.74 -6.21 5.39
C SER A 187 -12.44 -5.01 4.79
N ASP A 188 -11.77 -4.29 3.88
CA ASP A 188 -12.40 -3.25 3.05
C ASP A 188 -12.94 -3.82 1.74
N GLY A 189 -12.65 -5.07 1.39
CA GLY A 189 -13.05 -5.69 0.13
C GLY A 189 -12.26 -5.19 -1.08
N VAL A 190 -11.16 -4.45 -0.86
CA VAL A 190 -10.32 -3.86 -1.90
C VAL A 190 -9.09 -4.72 -2.16
N PHE A 191 -8.87 -5.07 -3.42
CA PHE A 191 -7.66 -5.75 -3.88
C PHE A 191 -7.25 -5.23 -5.26
N TYR A 192 -6.06 -5.62 -5.74
CA TYR A 192 -5.57 -5.16 -7.04
C TYR A 192 -5.27 -6.34 -7.95
N ALA A 193 -5.53 -6.15 -9.24
CA ALA A 193 -5.36 -7.20 -10.25
C ALA A 193 -4.94 -6.61 -11.60
N VAL A 194 -4.38 -7.46 -12.45
CA VAL A 194 -4.13 -7.19 -13.87
C VAL A 194 -4.87 -8.22 -14.73
N LEU A 195 -5.05 -7.93 -15.99
CA LEU A 195 -5.57 -8.96 -16.93
C LEU A 195 -4.61 -10.16 -16.97
N LYS A 196 -5.17 -11.36 -17.08
CA LYS A 196 -4.36 -12.59 -17.15
C LYS A 196 -3.36 -12.53 -18.30
N GLY A 197 -2.09 -12.83 -17.96
CA GLY A 197 -0.97 -12.77 -18.90
C GLY A 197 -0.17 -11.47 -18.86
N MET A 198 -0.67 -10.44 -18.20
CA MET A 198 0.12 -9.24 -17.90
C MET A 198 1.05 -9.51 -16.72
N PRO A 199 2.27 -8.90 -16.69
CA PRO A 199 3.20 -9.08 -15.58
C PRO A 199 2.66 -8.46 -14.29
N ARG A 200 3.15 -8.95 -13.13
CA ARG A 200 2.89 -8.31 -11.85
C ARG A 200 3.52 -6.92 -11.83
N PRO A 201 2.78 -5.88 -11.44
CA PRO A 201 3.31 -4.53 -11.29
C PRO A 201 4.33 -4.44 -10.14
N PHE A 202 5.45 -3.78 -10.42
CA PHE A 202 6.49 -3.46 -9.44
C PHE A 202 6.70 -1.96 -9.39
N ARG A 203 7.04 -1.42 -8.23
CA ARG A 203 7.58 -0.08 -8.11
C ARG A 203 8.94 -0.06 -8.81
N THR A 204 9.11 0.83 -9.78
CA THR A 204 10.34 1.02 -10.55
C THR A 204 11.01 2.36 -10.21
N ALA A 205 12.24 2.58 -10.68
CA ALA A 205 12.99 3.81 -10.41
C ALA A 205 12.28 5.06 -10.94
N GLY A 206 12.41 6.17 -10.23
CA GLY A 206 11.95 7.48 -10.67
C GLY A 206 10.85 8.09 -9.80
N MET A 207 10.57 9.36 -10.08
CA MET A 207 9.48 10.11 -9.45
C MET A 207 8.12 9.59 -9.94
N ASP A 208 7.13 9.56 -9.07
CA ASP A 208 5.79 9.19 -9.46
C ASP A 208 5.25 10.14 -10.54
N VAL A 209 4.64 9.58 -11.57
CA VAL A 209 4.14 10.33 -12.73
C VAL A 209 3.06 11.34 -12.35
N TYR A 210 2.22 11.01 -11.37
CA TYR A 210 1.19 11.93 -10.88
C TYR A 210 1.83 13.12 -10.16
N ASP A 211 2.82 12.89 -9.29
CA ASP A 211 3.56 13.96 -8.61
C ASP A 211 4.25 14.87 -9.63
N TYR A 212 4.83 14.30 -10.69
CA TYR A 212 5.48 15.05 -11.74
C TYR A 212 4.47 15.88 -12.58
N TYR A 213 3.39 15.27 -13.10
CA TYR A 213 2.45 15.95 -13.98
C TYR A 213 1.64 17.03 -13.30
N PHE A 214 1.30 16.86 -12.03
CA PHE A 214 0.55 17.84 -11.24
C PHE A 214 1.42 18.80 -10.43
N SER A 215 2.77 18.66 -10.52
CA SER A 215 3.70 19.62 -9.93
C SER A 215 3.52 21.01 -10.57
N LYS A 216 3.54 22.05 -9.73
CA LYS A 216 3.57 23.46 -10.18
C LYS A 216 4.90 23.82 -10.84
N ASP A 217 5.97 23.09 -10.50
CA ASP A 217 7.35 23.35 -10.89
C ASP A 217 7.82 22.41 -12.01
N LYS A 218 6.90 21.78 -12.75
CA LYS A 218 7.18 20.76 -13.76
C LYS A 218 8.23 21.19 -14.79
N ASP A 219 8.15 22.42 -15.29
CA ASP A 219 9.09 22.94 -16.29
C ASP A 219 10.49 23.14 -15.68
N GLU A 220 10.55 23.57 -14.42
CA GLU A 220 11.79 23.70 -13.66
C GLU A 220 12.42 22.32 -13.37
N LEU A 221 11.60 21.35 -12.95
CA LEU A 221 12.05 19.97 -12.77
C LEU A 221 12.67 19.41 -14.05
N LYS A 222 12.01 19.58 -15.20
CA LYS A 222 12.51 19.11 -16.50
C LYS A 222 13.83 19.80 -16.89
N LYS A 223 13.99 21.07 -16.58
CA LYS A 223 15.18 21.86 -16.88
C LYS A 223 16.37 21.47 -15.99
N ASN A 224 16.12 21.36 -14.66
CA ASN A 224 17.19 21.17 -13.68
C ASN A 224 17.58 19.69 -13.52
N PHE A 225 16.68 18.77 -13.84
CA PHE A 225 16.88 17.31 -13.72
C PHE A 225 16.58 16.59 -15.05
N PRO A 226 17.40 16.82 -16.08
CA PRO A 226 17.13 16.29 -17.43
C PRO A 226 17.21 14.76 -17.54
N LYS A 227 17.75 14.08 -16.53
CA LYS A 227 17.81 12.61 -16.44
C LYS A 227 16.93 12.03 -15.35
N LEU A 228 16.00 12.82 -14.82
CA LEU A 228 14.99 12.35 -13.88
C LEU A 228 14.13 11.26 -14.55
N LEU A 229 14.12 10.09 -13.95
CA LEU A 229 13.23 9.00 -14.37
C LEU A 229 11.84 9.22 -13.79
N LEU A 230 10.82 8.75 -14.50
CA LEU A 230 9.45 8.73 -14.02
C LEU A 230 9.00 7.29 -13.83
N PHE A 231 8.33 7.05 -12.72
CA PHE A 231 7.57 5.85 -12.48
C PHE A 231 6.14 6.09 -12.95
N ASP A 232 5.66 5.27 -13.86
CA ASP A 232 4.36 5.45 -14.51
C ASP A 232 3.15 5.07 -13.63
N SER A 233 3.38 4.72 -12.37
CA SER A 233 2.36 4.25 -11.41
C SER A 233 1.65 2.96 -11.82
N ASN A 234 2.18 2.22 -12.80
CA ASN A 234 1.61 0.98 -13.32
C ASN A 234 0.10 1.14 -13.67
N PRO A 235 -0.22 1.89 -14.73
CA PRO A 235 -1.60 2.22 -15.08
C PRO A 235 -2.42 1.00 -15.55
N GLU A 236 -1.77 -0.13 -15.84
CA GLU A 236 -2.44 -1.40 -16.15
C GLU A 236 -3.04 -2.09 -14.92
N THR A 237 -2.74 -1.58 -13.72
CA THR A 237 -3.27 -2.13 -12.48
C THR A 237 -4.70 -1.66 -12.25
N LEU A 238 -5.63 -2.62 -12.21
CA LEU A 238 -7.02 -2.38 -11.84
C LEU A 238 -7.19 -2.53 -10.33
N ARG A 239 -7.80 -1.54 -9.70
CA ARG A 239 -8.32 -1.66 -8.34
C ARG A 239 -9.70 -2.33 -8.40
N ILE A 240 -9.97 -3.28 -7.53
CA ILE A 240 -11.27 -3.93 -7.41
C ILE A 240 -11.83 -3.60 -6.03
N ASP A 241 -13.03 -3.04 -5.97
CA ASP A 241 -13.71 -2.76 -4.70
C ASP A 241 -14.99 -3.59 -4.61
N SER A 242 -14.86 -4.77 -4.03
CA SER A 242 -15.95 -5.74 -3.94
C SER A 242 -17.04 -5.33 -2.94
N SER A 243 -16.80 -4.33 -2.11
CA SER A 243 -17.74 -3.85 -1.10
C SER A 243 -18.46 -2.55 -1.47
N ALA A 244 -18.16 -1.96 -2.62
CA ALA A 244 -18.61 -0.61 -2.96
C ALA A 244 -20.09 -0.51 -3.32
N GLN A 245 -20.63 -1.46 -4.09
CA GLN A 245 -22.00 -1.45 -4.52
C GLN A 245 -22.97 -1.87 -3.40
N TRP A 246 -24.09 -1.20 -3.29
CA TRP A 246 -25.15 -1.53 -2.34
C TRP A 246 -26.22 -2.36 -3.02
N ALA A 247 -26.53 -3.50 -2.42
CA ALA A 247 -27.57 -4.42 -2.89
C ALA A 247 -28.76 -4.48 -1.92
N ALA A 248 -29.93 -4.74 -2.47
CA ALA A 248 -31.08 -5.10 -1.67
C ALA A 248 -30.84 -6.48 -1.02
N GLN A 249 -30.86 -6.54 0.30
CA GLN A 249 -30.77 -7.78 1.06
C GLN A 249 -32.01 -7.97 1.90
N THR A 250 -32.46 -9.21 2.01
CA THR A 250 -33.52 -9.58 2.96
C THR A 250 -32.90 -9.76 4.35
N ALA A 251 -33.28 -8.92 5.30
CA ALA A 251 -32.89 -9.05 6.68
C ALA A 251 -34.07 -9.52 7.53
N ASP A 252 -33.88 -10.61 8.26
CA ASP A 252 -34.80 -10.99 9.33
C ASP A 252 -34.64 -10.01 10.48
N VAL A 253 -35.66 -9.20 10.73
CA VAL A 253 -35.69 -8.28 11.87
C VAL A 253 -36.19 -9.03 13.12
N ALA A 254 -35.44 -10.01 13.57
CA ALA A 254 -35.67 -10.66 14.85
C ALA A 254 -34.88 -9.89 15.93
N GLY A 255 -35.54 -8.97 16.64
CA GLY A 255 -34.97 -8.35 17.82
C GLY A 255 -35.43 -6.91 18.07
N LYS A 256 -36.11 -6.71 19.20
CA LYS A 256 -36.66 -5.48 19.77
C LYS A 256 -38.03 -5.03 19.21
N GLY A 257 -39.09 -5.81 19.53
CA GLY A 257 -40.49 -5.33 19.46
C GLY A 257 -41.19 -5.47 18.12
N ALA A 258 -40.57 -6.12 17.12
CA ALA A 258 -41.26 -6.48 15.89
C ALA A 258 -41.85 -7.90 15.98
N PRO A 259 -43.04 -8.17 15.40
CA PRO A 259 -43.58 -9.53 15.32
C PRO A 259 -42.62 -10.45 14.56
N SER A 260 -42.41 -11.67 15.05
CA SER A 260 -41.59 -12.69 14.37
C SER A 260 -42.13 -12.96 12.96
N GLY A 261 -41.27 -12.90 11.95
CA GLY A 261 -41.57 -13.22 10.55
C GLY A 261 -41.72 -12.04 9.60
N ILE A 262 -41.31 -10.83 9.99
CA ILE A 262 -41.20 -9.70 9.05
C ILE A 262 -39.80 -9.66 8.42
N THR A 263 -39.74 -9.96 7.14
CA THR A 263 -38.55 -9.80 6.31
C THR A 263 -38.55 -8.39 5.69
N LEU A 264 -37.59 -7.55 6.08
CA LEU A 264 -37.42 -6.24 5.46
C LEU A 264 -36.32 -6.31 4.39
N THR A 265 -36.56 -5.68 3.27
CA THR A 265 -35.51 -5.44 2.28
C THR A 265 -34.69 -4.23 2.73
N VAL A 266 -33.45 -4.47 3.14
CA VAL A 266 -32.48 -3.42 3.49
C VAL A 266 -31.39 -3.29 2.41
N GLN A 267 -30.89 -2.08 2.21
CA GLN A 267 -29.70 -1.88 1.39
C GLN A 267 -28.46 -2.17 2.24
N ALA A 268 -27.64 -3.10 1.81
CA ALA A 268 -26.41 -3.47 2.51
C ALA A 268 -25.26 -3.69 1.54
N ARG A 269 -24.03 -3.59 2.07
CA ARG A 269 -22.85 -3.95 1.29
C ARG A 269 -22.82 -5.46 1.04
N PRO A 270 -22.38 -5.91 -0.14
CA PRO A 270 -22.13 -7.33 -0.38
C PRO A 270 -21.01 -7.84 0.55
N PRO A 271 -20.90 -9.15 0.76
CA PRO A 271 -19.74 -9.75 1.40
C PRO A 271 -18.45 -9.39 0.66
N THR A 272 -17.39 -9.07 1.40
CA THR A 272 -16.07 -8.79 0.83
C THR A 272 -15.48 -10.04 0.19
N ILE A 273 -14.76 -9.85 -0.90
CA ILE A 273 -13.96 -10.91 -1.52
C ILE A 273 -12.60 -10.94 -0.83
N GLU A 274 -12.29 -12.06 -0.17
CA GLU A 274 -10.99 -12.31 0.47
C GLU A 274 -10.10 -13.12 -0.47
N ILE A 275 -9.03 -12.49 -0.98
CA ILE A 275 -8.23 -13.10 -2.02
C ILE A 275 -6.73 -12.83 -1.83
N THR A 276 -5.90 -13.84 -2.14
CA THR A 276 -4.43 -13.76 -2.06
C THR A 276 -3.83 -13.27 -3.37
N SER A 277 -2.61 -12.72 -3.32
CA SER A 277 -1.84 -12.49 -4.56
C SER A 277 -1.65 -13.79 -5.34
N ASN A 278 -1.53 -13.67 -6.65
CA ASN A 278 -1.42 -14.75 -7.64
C ASN A 278 -2.69 -15.62 -7.79
N ALA A 279 -3.77 -15.34 -7.07
CA ALA A 279 -5.05 -15.97 -7.35
C ALA A 279 -5.62 -15.48 -8.69
N GLU A 280 -6.46 -16.31 -9.30
CA GLU A 280 -7.23 -15.94 -10.49
C GLU A 280 -8.69 -15.71 -10.13
N ILE A 281 -9.26 -14.68 -10.70
CA ILE A 281 -10.68 -14.37 -10.61
C ILE A 281 -11.26 -14.28 -12.02
N LYS A 282 -12.34 -15.02 -12.28
CA LYS A 282 -12.97 -15.11 -13.63
C LYS A 282 -14.34 -14.49 -13.63
N ASN A 283 -14.71 -14.01 -14.82
CA ASN A 283 -16.06 -13.50 -15.12
C ASN A 283 -16.48 -12.35 -14.19
N LEU A 284 -15.54 -11.45 -13.86
CA LEU A 284 -15.83 -10.27 -13.06
C LEU A 284 -16.51 -9.22 -13.96
N VAL A 285 -17.74 -8.84 -13.58
CA VAL A 285 -18.50 -7.77 -14.24
C VAL A 285 -18.83 -6.72 -13.21
N GLY A 286 -18.74 -5.44 -13.59
CA GLY A 286 -19.02 -4.32 -12.72
C GLY A 286 -19.01 -3.00 -13.48
N VAL A 287 -19.04 -1.89 -12.74
CA VAL A 287 -18.93 -0.54 -13.30
C VAL A 287 -17.51 -0.03 -13.12
N MET A 288 -16.95 0.60 -14.18
CA MET A 288 -15.67 1.27 -14.13
C MET A 288 -15.82 2.61 -13.42
N HIS A 289 -14.98 2.83 -12.42
CA HIS A 289 -14.87 4.07 -11.67
C HIS A 289 -13.40 4.48 -11.61
N TYR A 290 -13.13 5.74 -11.31
CA TYR A 290 -11.77 6.20 -11.03
C TYR A 290 -11.65 6.68 -9.58
N GLY A 291 -10.57 6.36 -8.90
CA GLY A 291 -10.31 6.78 -7.52
C GLY A 291 -9.01 6.16 -7.00
N TYR A 292 -8.38 6.86 -6.07
CA TYR A 292 -7.06 6.44 -5.54
C TYR A 292 -6.01 6.30 -6.65
N GLN A 293 -6.05 7.20 -7.64
CA GLN A 293 -5.18 7.20 -8.82
C GLN A 293 -5.23 5.88 -9.63
N LYS A 294 -6.35 5.15 -9.56
CA LYS A 294 -6.54 3.86 -10.25
C LYS A 294 -7.94 3.74 -10.84
N TYR A 295 -8.00 3.18 -12.04
CA TYR A 295 -9.27 2.70 -12.56
C TYR A 295 -9.74 1.51 -11.72
N THR A 296 -10.97 1.63 -11.23
CA THR A 296 -11.56 0.74 -10.23
C THR A 296 -12.77 0.03 -10.81
N ILE A 297 -12.77 -1.29 -10.81
CA ILE A 297 -14.00 -2.05 -11.09
C ILE A 297 -14.78 -2.18 -9.79
N LEU A 298 -16.03 -1.75 -9.82
CA LEU A 298 -17.02 -1.95 -8.77
C LEU A 298 -17.88 -3.16 -9.17
N PRO A 299 -17.63 -4.37 -8.67
CA PRO A 299 -18.34 -5.57 -9.07
C PRO A 299 -19.86 -5.44 -8.85
N ASP A 300 -20.65 -5.99 -9.77
CA ASP A 300 -22.09 -6.04 -9.61
C ASP A 300 -22.43 -6.68 -8.25
N ALA A 301 -23.36 -6.10 -7.51
CA ALA A 301 -23.62 -6.45 -6.11
C ALA A 301 -23.99 -7.93 -5.87
N ASN A 302 -24.50 -8.61 -6.90
CA ASN A 302 -24.83 -10.04 -6.87
C ASN A 302 -23.79 -10.90 -7.63
N ALA A 303 -22.65 -10.33 -8.02
CA ALA A 303 -21.61 -11.06 -8.72
C ALA A 303 -21.08 -12.21 -7.88
N LYS A 304 -20.90 -13.36 -8.50
CA LYS A 304 -20.28 -14.56 -7.89
C LYS A 304 -19.12 -15.00 -8.82
N PRO A 305 -17.99 -14.25 -8.81
CA PRO A 305 -16.87 -14.61 -9.64
C PRO A 305 -16.27 -15.94 -9.19
N GLU A 306 -15.69 -16.67 -10.15
CA GLU A 306 -14.95 -17.89 -9.85
C GLU A 306 -13.55 -17.53 -9.37
N ILE A 307 -13.16 -17.99 -8.17
CA ILE A 307 -11.84 -17.77 -7.59
C ILE A 307 -11.07 -19.08 -7.56
N SER A 308 -9.83 -19.04 -8.00
CA SER A 308 -8.92 -20.20 -8.01
C SER A 308 -7.48 -19.79 -7.66
N ASN A 309 -6.61 -20.78 -7.44
CA ASN A 309 -5.18 -20.58 -7.19
C ASN A 309 -4.86 -19.72 -5.95
N LEU A 310 -5.65 -19.83 -4.88
CA LEU A 310 -5.33 -19.16 -3.62
C LEU A 310 -3.97 -19.60 -3.11
N LYS A 311 -3.12 -18.63 -2.77
CA LYS A 311 -1.77 -18.87 -2.25
C LYS A 311 -1.79 -19.46 -0.86
N LYS A 312 -0.79 -20.28 -0.55
CA LYS A 312 -0.48 -20.78 0.80
C LYS A 312 0.95 -20.41 1.14
N ALA A 313 1.20 -20.09 2.39
CA ALA A 313 2.55 -19.90 2.87
C ALA A 313 3.39 -21.18 2.70
N THR A 314 4.64 -21.00 2.33
CA THR A 314 5.58 -22.11 2.13
C THR A 314 6.82 -21.88 3.00
N PRO A 315 7.24 -22.87 3.81
CA PRO A 315 8.45 -22.77 4.59
C PRO A 315 9.69 -22.56 3.72
N LEU A 316 10.62 -21.76 4.21
CA LEU A 316 11.93 -21.59 3.59
C LEU A 316 12.76 -22.89 3.68
N PRO A 317 13.75 -23.10 2.78
CA PRO A 317 14.71 -24.16 2.92
C PRO A 317 15.44 -24.07 4.27
N ALA A 318 15.69 -25.22 4.90
CA ALA A 318 16.54 -25.26 6.08
C ALA A 318 18.00 -24.93 5.69
N PRO A 319 18.75 -24.19 6.51
CA PRO A 319 20.19 -24.04 6.30
C PRO A 319 20.89 -25.39 6.41
N SER A 320 21.97 -25.61 5.65
CA SER A 320 22.82 -26.78 5.85
C SER A 320 23.59 -26.67 7.16
N GLU A 321 24.20 -27.78 7.62
CA GLU A 321 24.98 -27.80 8.85
C GLU A 321 26.13 -26.78 8.87
N ARG A 322 26.70 -26.47 7.70
CA ARG A 322 27.78 -25.49 7.53
C ARG A 322 27.28 -24.13 7.08
N GLN A 323 26.06 -23.78 7.42
CA GLN A 323 25.47 -22.47 7.20
C GLN A 323 24.92 -21.90 8.51
N PHE A 324 24.82 -20.58 8.55
CA PHE A 324 24.06 -19.84 9.53
C PHE A 324 23.17 -18.83 8.81
N SER A 325 22.17 -18.33 9.50
CA SER A 325 21.18 -17.42 8.90
C SER A 325 20.97 -16.17 9.73
N ILE A 326 20.81 -15.04 9.03
CA ILE A 326 20.47 -13.75 9.60
C ILE A 326 19.16 -13.31 8.95
N ALA A 327 18.20 -12.86 9.75
CA ALA A 327 16.91 -12.35 9.27
C ALA A 327 16.65 -10.92 9.74
N GLY A 328 15.93 -10.14 8.92
CA GLY A 328 15.30 -8.87 9.29
C GLY A 328 13.77 -9.03 9.25
N MET A 329 13.08 -8.59 10.30
CA MET A 329 11.66 -8.88 10.49
C MET A 329 10.92 -7.69 11.10
N ASN A 330 10.14 -6.96 10.29
CA ASN A 330 9.21 -5.97 10.80
C ASN A 330 8.02 -6.68 11.44
N LEU A 331 7.71 -6.36 12.69
CA LEU A 331 6.65 -6.99 13.48
C LEU A 331 5.34 -6.17 13.46
N GLU A 332 5.33 -5.00 12.83
CA GLU A 332 4.17 -4.09 12.70
C GLU A 332 3.55 -3.76 14.07
N ASN A 333 4.10 -2.74 14.75
CA ASN A 333 3.61 -2.26 16.05
C ASN A 333 3.46 -3.39 17.09
N PHE A 334 4.54 -4.11 17.38
CA PHE A 334 4.51 -5.20 18.37
C PHE A 334 4.54 -4.65 19.78
N PHE A 335 3.35 -4.27 20.27
CA PHE A 335 3.07 -3.78 21.61
C PHE A 335 2.73 -4.91 22.58
N ASP A 336 2.97 -4.68 23.89
CA ASP A 336 2.56 -5.58 24.95
C ASP A 336 1.28 -5.10 25.68
N ASP A 337 0.87 -5.79 26.74
CA ASP A 337 -0.34 -5.51 27.51
C ASP A 337 -0.06 -4.73 28.81
N VAL A 338 1.10 -4.06 28.88
CA VAL A 338 1.53 -3.26 30.03
C VAL A 338 1.68 -1.80 29.59
N ASP A 339 1.01 -0.89 30.28
CA ASP A 339 1.08 0.56 30.00
C ASP A 339 2.41 1.16 30.47
N ASP A 340 3.13 1.86 29.57
CA ASP A 340 4.21 2.76 29.93
C ASP A 340 3.71 4.21 29.89
N PRO A 341 3.36 4.83 31.03
CA PRO A 341 2.81 6.18 31.07
C PRO A 341 3.72 7.27 30.48
N SER A 342 4.98 6.97 30.21
CA SER A 342 5.93 7.91 29.59
C SER A 342 5.85 7.93 28.06
N MET A 343 5.18 6.95 27.45
CA MET A 343 5.02 6.77 26.00
C MET A 343 3.58 7.02 25.54
N LYS A 344 3.39 7.17 24.25
CA LYS A 344 2.07 7.23 23.60
C LYS A 344 1.81 5.95 22.80
N GLU A 345 1.97 4.84 23.48
CA GLU A 345 1.78 3.52 22.90
C GLU A 345 0.30 3.09 22.88
N ASP A 346 0.00 2.10 22.08
CA ASP A 346 -1.27 1.40 22.11
C ASP A 346 -1.14 0.16 22.99
N ILE A 347 -1.82 0.15 24.15
CA ILE A 347 -1.88 -1.02 25.02
C ILE A 347 -2.77 -2.07 24.36
N VAL A 348 -2.23 -3.27 24.11
CA VAL A 348 -3.01 -4.36 23.52
C VAL A 348 -3.69 -5.21 24.59
N SER A 349 -4.75 -5.94 24.23
CA SER A 349 -5.32 -6.92 25.15
C SER A 349 -4.41 -8.14 25.30
N SER A 350 -4.44 -8.80 26.46
CA SER A 350 -3.64 -10.03 26.67
C SER A 350 -3.97 -11.12 25.64
N GLU A 351 -5.22 -11.23 25.18
CA GLU A 351 -5.61 -12.15 24.12
C GLU A 351 -5.02 -11.75 22.77
N ALA A 352 -4.92 -10.45 22.49
CA ALA A 352 -4.30 -9.94 21.27
C ALA A 352 -2.80 -10.26 21.26
N LEU A 353 -2.12 -10.00 22.38
CA LEU A 353 -0.70 -10.32 22.54
C LEU A 353 -0.45 -11.83 22.39
N GLU A 354 -1.24 -12.68 23.04
CA GLU A 354 -1.13 -14.15 22.91
C GLU A 354 -1.32 -14.61 21.46
N LYS A 355 -2.28 -14.04 20.75
CA LYS A 355 -2.48 -14.30 19.32
C LYS A 355 -1.25 -13.94 18.50
N ARG A 356 -0.70 -12.75 18.72
CA ARG A 356 0.49 -12.25 18.02
C ARG A 356 1.72 -13.11 18.33
N LEU A 357 2.00 -13.38 19.59
CA LEU A 357 3.08 -14.27 20.03
C LEU A 357 3.01 -15.62 19.35
N LYS A 358 1.81 -16.25 19.31
CA LYS A 358 1.59 -17.52 18.65
C LYS A 358 1.91 -17.50 17.16
N LYS A 359 1.39 -16.49 16.42
CA LYS A 359 1.61 -16.36 14.97
C LYS A 359 3.08 -16.10 14.66
N ILE A 360 3.72 -15.17 15.37
CA ILE A 360 5.13 -14.82 15.16
C ILE A 360 6.05 -15.99 15.52
N SER A 361 5.79 -16.68 16.64
CA SER A 361 6.54 -17.89 17.02
C SER A 361 6.46 -18.97 15.94
N ALA A 362 5.27 -19.24 15.40
CA ALA A 362 5.08 -20.20 14.32
C ALA A 362 5.80 -19.77 13.03
N ALA A 363 5.78 -18.47 12.67
CA ALA A 363 6.49 -17.92 11.53
C ALA A 363 8.00 -18.15 11.65
N ILE A 364 8.59 -17.80 12.78
CA ILE A 364 10.03 -17.95 13.04
C ILE A 364 10.45 -19.41 13.02
N ARG A 365 9.73 -20.29 13.73
CA ARG A 365 10.09 -21.70 13.88
C ARG A 365 9.85 -22.51 12.63
N LEU A 366 8.61 -22.50 12.15
CA LEU A 366 8.15 -23.45 11.14
C LEU A 366 8.45 -22.97 9.71
N PHE A 367 8.42 -21.66 9.47
CA PHE A 367 8.57 -21.11 8.13
C PHE A 367 9.95 -20.51 7.88
N MET A 368 10.52 -19.77 8.84
CA MET A 368 11.86 -19.20 8.71
C MET A 368 12.98 -20.14 9.22
N ARG A 369 12.64 -21.29 9.82
CA ARG A 369 13.60 -22.30 10.29
C ARG A 369 14.51 -21.85 11.43
N SER A 370 13.99 -21.03 12.35
CA SER A 370 14.69 -20.52 13.53
C SER A 370 16.05 -19.89 13.20
N PRO A 371 16.11 -18.74 12.53
CA PRO A 371 17.36 -18.08 12.15
C PRO A 371 18.31 -17.87 13.34
N ASP A 372 19.61 -17.83 13.09
CA ASP A 372 20.62 -17.69 14.16
C ASP A 372 20.62 -16.29 14.76
N VAL A 373 20.33 -15.26 13.95
CA VAL A 373 20.12 -13.86 14.37
C VAL A 373 18.88 -13.32 13.67
N ILE A 374 17.99 -12.68 14.42
CA ILE A 374 16.82 -11.96 13.90
C ILE A 374 16.89 -10.52 14.37
N GLY A 375 17.04 -9.56 13.45
CA GLY A 375 16.77 -8.15 13.74
C GLY A 375 15.27 -7.91 13.71
N THR A 376 14.69 -7.50 14.82
CA THR A 376 13.28 -7.14 14.92
C THR A 376 13.10 -5.64 14.76
N ILE A 377 12.03 -5.24 14.10
CA ILE A 377 11.67 -3.87 13.80
C ILE A 377 10.23 -3.65 14.30
N GLU A 378 9.91 -2.45 14.75
CA GLU A 378 8.60 -2.09 15.33
C GLU A 378 8.27 -2.93 16.57
N THR A 379 9.26 -3.10 17.43
CA THR A 379 9.12 -3.76 18.73
C THR A 379 9.06 -2.68 19.82
N GLU A 380 8.06 -2.76 20.68
CA GLU A 380 7.85 -1.76 21.71
C GLU A 380 9.08 -1.61 22.64
N ASN A 381 9.40 -2.66 23.36
CA ASN A 381 10.42 -2.59 24.41
C ASN A 381 11.12 -3.94 24.60
N LEU A 382 12.14 -3.96 25.47
CA LEU A 382 12.87 -5.18 25.79
C LEU A 382 12.00 -6.24 26.47
N ALA A 383 10.98 -5.84 27.25
CA ALA A 383 10.11 -6.79 27.96
C ALA A 383 9.22 -7.54 26.95
N ALA A 384 8.60 -6.83 26.01
CA ALA A 384 7.83 -7.42 24.92
C ALA A 384 8.67 -8.40 24.10
N LEU A 385 9.91 -8.02 23.75
CA LEU A 385 10.82 -8.85 22.97
C LEU A 385 11.28 -10.10 23.75
N LYS A 386 11.48 -10.01 25.07
CA LYS A 386 11.76 -11.17 25.94
C LYS A 386 10.58 -12.15 25.96
N ARG A 387 9.35 -11.65 26.06
CA ARG A 387 8.14 -12.51 26.02
C ARG A 387 8.08 -13.29 24.69
N LEU A 388 8.43 -12.64 23.57
CA LEU A 388 8.51 -13.33 22.29
C LEU A 388 9.61 -14.40 22.26
N ALA A 389 10.80 -14.10 22.77
CA ALA A 389 11.90 -15.06 22.89
C ALA A 389 11.50 -16.30 23.71
N GLU A 390 10.91 -16.08 24.88
CA GLU A 390 10.42 -17.14 25.78
C GLU A 390 9.34 -18.00 25.11
N ARG A 391 8.43 -17.35 24.37
CA ARG A 391 7.39 -18.03 23.61
C ARG A 391 7.97 -18.94 22.52
N ILE A 392 8.92 -18.45 21.72
CA ILE A 392 9.59 -19.24 20.68
C ILE A 392 10.32 -20.45 21.32
N ASN A 393 11.06 -20.22 22.41
CA ASN A 393 11.80 -21.26 23.12
C ASN A 393 10.87 -22.35 23.65
N SER A 394 9.76 -21.96 24.28
CA SER A 394 8.77 -22.88 24.84
C SER A 394 8.04 -23.67 23.76
N ASP A 395 7.58 -22.98 22.69
CA ASP A 395 6.88 -23.61 21.58
C ASP A 395 7.79 -24.58 20.81
N SER A 396 9.11 -24.30 20.71
CA SER A 396 10.07 -25.23 20.10
C SER A 396 10.13 -26.54 20.88
N VAL A 397 10.29 -26.48 22.21
CA VAL A 397 10.34 -27.68 23.06
C VAL A 397 9.02 -28.42 23.00
N ALA A 398 7.89 -27.74 23.09
CA ALA A 398 6.57 -28.35 23.01
C ALA A 398 6.29 -29.00 21.64
N GLY A 399 6.89 -28.46 20.57
CA GLY A 399 6.82 -29.03 19.22
C GLY A 399 7.81 -30.15 18.94
N GLY A 400 8.64 -30.53 19.91
CA GLY A 400 9.68 -31.55 19.73
C GLY A 400 10.91 -31.06 18.96
N GLU A 401 11.06 -29.75 18.77
CA GLU A 401 12.20 -29.11 18.13
C GLU A 401 13.32 -28.84 19.18
N PRO A 402 14.60 -28.78 18.77
CA PRO A 402 15.66 -28.32 19.69
C PRO A 402 15.37 -26.91 20.18
N ASN A 403 15.53 -26.67 21.49
CA ASN A 403 15.38 -25.34 22.05
C ASN A 403 16.43 -24.37 21.45
N PRO A 404 16.05 -23.35 20.71
CA PRO A 404 16.99 -22.38 20.12
C PRO A 404 17.67 -21.49 21.17
N LYS A 405 17.09 -21.39 22.37
CA LYS A 405 17.53 -20.50 23.47
C LYS A 405 17.69 -19.06 22.97
N TYR A 406 16.65 -18.52 22.33
CA TYR A 406 16.67 -17.13 21.94
C TYR A 406 16.78 -16.22 23.15
N GLU A 407 17.69 -15.27 23.05
CA GLU A 407 17.88 -14.16 23.98
C GLU A 407 17.55 -12.85 23.27
N ALA A 408 16.91 -11.93 23.98
CA ALA A 408 16.43 -10.66 23.45
C ALA A 408 17.38 -9.51 23.83
N TYR A 409 17.64 -8.61 22.88
CA TYR A 409 18.44 -7.40 23.05
C TYR A 409 17.72 -6.24 22.38
N LEU A 410 17.48 -5.17 23.12
CA LEU A 410 16.87 -3.93 22.66
C LEU A 410 17.35 -2.79 23.56
N THR A 411 17.50 -1.60 22.97
CA THR A 411 17.80 -0.35 23.68
C THR A 411 16.80 0.69 23.19
N GLU A 412 16.07 1.32 24.12
CA GLU A 412 15.05 2.32 23.82
C GLU A 412 15.60 3.50 23.02
N GLY A 413 14.84 3.89 22.00
CA GLY A 413 15.15 4.98 21.07
C GLY A 413 14.50 6.30 21.43
N ASN A 414 14.01 7.00 20.39
CA ASN A 414 13.41 8.33 20.46
C ASN A 414 11.98 8.36 19.88
N ASP A 415 11.42 7.23 19.44
CA ASP A 415 10.06 7.19 18.85
C ASP A 415 9.03 7.40 19.96
N GLY A 416 8.17 8.42 19.80
CA GLY A 416 7.16 8.78 20.82
C GLY A 416 6.04 7.76 21.00
N ARG A 417 5.96 6.74 20.11
CA ARG A 417 5.04 5.60 20.22
C ARG A 417 5.67 4.40 20.91
N GLY A 418 6.97 4.50 21.28
CA GLY A 418 7.70 3.44 21.94
C GLY A 418 8.07 2.27 21.03
N ILE A 419 8.17 2.43 19.70
CA ILE A 419 8.64 1.35 18.83
C ILE A 419 10.12 1.48 18.49
N ASP A 420 10.86 0.39 18.61
CA ASP A 420 12.30 0.33 18.45
C ASP A 420 12.77 -0.83 17.55
N VAL A 421 14.10 -0.95 17.42
CA VAL A 421 14.78 -2.06 16.79
C VAL A 421 15.46 -2.92 17.85
N GLY A 422 15.35 -4.25 17.70
CA GLY A 422 15.92 -5.20 18.61
C GLY A 422 16.58 -6.38 17.91
N PHE A 423 17.12 -7.31 18.69
CA PHE A 423 17.64 -8.59 18.22
C PHE A 423 17.10 -9.74 19.05
N LEU A 424 16.76 -10.84 18.37
CA LEU A 424 16.66 -12.17 18.93
C LEU A 424 17.87 -12.98 18.47
N VAL A 425 18.67 -13.46 19.40
CA VAL A 425 19.91 -14.19 19.14
C VAL A 425 19.80 -15.62 19.65
N LYS A 426 20.04 -16.61 18.79
CA LYS A 426 20.03 -18.02 19.11
C LYS A 426 21.29 -18.41 19.89
N SER A 427 21.28 -18.21 21.24
CA SER A 427 22.44 -18.39 22.09
C SER A 427 22.95 -19.83 22.15
N ALA A 428 22.15 -20.81 21.69
CA ALA A 428 22.62 -22.18 21.47
C ALA A 428 23.74 -22.29 20.41
N ARG A 429 23.92 -21.27 19.53
CA ARG A 429 24.92 -21.28 18.44
C ARG A 429 25.76 -20.01 18.37
N VAL A 430 25.19 -18.87 18.75
CA VAL A 430 25.78 -17.53 18.58
C VAL A 430 26.21 -16.98 19.93
N SER A 431 27.45 -16.55 20.03
CA SER A 431 27.98 -15.85 21.20
C SER A 431 27.98 -14.34 20.93
N VAL A 432 27.26 -13.59 21.74
CA VAL A 432 27.20 -12.13 21.67
C VAL A 432 28.46 -11.51 22.27
N VAL A 433 29.13 -10.65 21.51
CA VAL A 433 30.33 -9.91 21.95
C VAL A 433 29.92 -8.52 22.44
N GLU A 434 29.04 -7.83 21.69
CA GLU A 434 28.60 -6.47 22.01
C GLU A 434 27.22 -6.20 21.37
N VAL A 435 26.35 -5.51 22.10
CA VAL A 435 25.15 -4.87 21.52
C VAL A 435 25.22 -3.40 21.89
N LYS A 436 25.11 -2.50 20.88
CA LYS A 436 25.26 -1.07 21.08
C LYS A 436 24.39 -0.27 20.13
N GLN A 437 23.66 0.71 20.65
CA GLN A 437 22.89 1.69 19.90
C GLN A 437 23.76 2.87 19.46
N PHE A 438 23.49 3.40 18.27
CA PHE A 438 24.24 4.53 17.69
C PHE A 438 23.31 5.64 17.21
N GLY A 439 23.78 6.89 17.33
CA GLY A 439 23.07 8.06 16.78
C GLY A 439 21.77 8.41 17.49
N LYS A 440 21.59 8.03 18.77
CA LYS A 440 20.42 8.42 19.57
C LYS A 440 20.35 9.94 19.75
N ASP A 441 21.48 10.57 19.99
CA ASP A 441 21.58 12.00 20.28
C ASP A 441 21.90 12.84 19.03
N GLU A 442 22.02 12.19 17.86
CA GLU A 442 22.24 12.88 16.58
C GLU A 442 21.06 13.79 16.24
N LYS A 443 21.39 15.01 15.78
CA LYS A 443 20.40 16.02 15.44
C LYS A 443 20.44 16.34 13.94
N PHE A 444 19.36 16.94 13.47
CA PHE A 444 19.30 17.54 12.14
C PHE A 444 18.50 18.85 12.20
N ASP A 445 18.87 19.78 11.30
CA ASP A 445 18.13 21.02 11.08
C ASP A 445 16.80 20.69 10.37
N ASP A 446 15.70 20.74 11.11
CA ASP A 446 14.37 20.54 10.56
C ASP A 446 13.88 21.83 9.90
N PRO A 447 13.68 21.87 8.57
CA PRO A 447 13.27 23.09 7.87
C PRO A 447 11.90 23.65 8.33
N SER A 448 11.12 22.86 9.05
CA SER A 448 9.80 23.25 9.58
C SER A 448 9.83 23.69 11.04
N LYS A 449 10.98 23.64 11.71
CA LYS A 449 11.15 23.94 13.16
C LYS A 449 12.23 24.98 13.38
N LYS A 450 12.19 25.63 14.55
CA LYS A 450 13.24 26.58 14.96
C LYS A 450 14.44 25.87 15.61
N ASP A 451 14.18 24.75 16.27
CA ASP A 451 15.19 24.00 17.00
C ASP A 451 15.53 22.69 16.28
N GLU A 452 16.77 22.26 16.38
CA GLU A 452 17.21 20.96 15.90
C GLU A 452 16.36 19.82 16.47
N GLN A 453 16.08 18.81 15.64
CA GLN A 453 15.30 17.64 16.00
C GLN A 453 16.17 16.38 16.01
N ASN A 454 15.74 15.35 16.72
CA ASN A 454 16.41 14.05 16.67
C ASN A 454 16.42 13.51 15.25
N LEU A 455 17.60 13.13 14.76
CA LEU A 455 17.77 12.52 13.45
C LEU A 455 17.12 11.15 13.40
N ASN A 456 17.38 10.31 14.41
CA ASN A 456 16.89 8.94 14.45
C ASN A 456 15.78 8.82 15.50
N ASP A 457 14.54 8.56 15.04
CA ASP A 457 13.43 8.19 15.92
C ASP A 457 13.70 6.79 16.50
N ARG A 458 14.19 5.87 15.67
CA ARG A 458 14.63 4.52 15.99
C ARG A 458 16.12 4.41 15.66
N PRO A 459 17.01 4.70 16.61
CA PRO A 459 18.44 4.67 16.37
C PRO A 459 18.93 3.26 15.98
N PRO A 460 19.85 3.13 15.02
CA PRO A 460 20.41 1.83 14.64
C PRO A 460 21.00 1.07 15.82
N LEU A 461 20.71 -0.23 15.90
CA LEU A 461 21.27 -1.13 16.90
C LEU A 461 22.27 -2.07 16.24
N MET A 462 23.49 -2.11 16.74
CA MET A 462 24.57 -2.97 16.27
C MET A 462 24.76 -4.16 17.20
N LEU A 463 24.84 -5.34 16.61
CA LEU A 463 25.26 -6.60 17.24
C LEU A 463 26.61 -7.03 16.68
N ARG A 464 27.62 -7.21 17.54
CA ARG A 464 28.83 -7.94 17.22
C ARG A 464 28.75 -9.31 17.86
N ALA A 465 28.98 -10.35 17.06
CA ALA A 465 28.81 -11.72 17.50
C ALA A 465 29.82 -12.67 16.85
N THR A 466 29.92 -13.86 17.41
CA THR A 466 30.69 -14.97 16.84
C THR A 466 29.83 -16.22 16.79
N ILE A 467 30.07 -17.04 15.76
CA ILE A 467 29.51 -18.39 15.64
C ILE A 467 30.63 -19.37 15.26
N ASN A 468 30.69 -20.53 15.88
CA ASN A 468 31.75 -21.47 15.57
C ASN A 468 31.40 -22.27 14.31
N ASP A 469 32.35 -22.41 13.40
CA ASP A 469 32.27 -23.35 12.29
C ASP A 469 32.21 -24.80 12.87
N PRO A 470 31.13 -25.54 12.60
CA PRO A 470 30.95 -26.86 13.19
C PRO A 470 32.03 -27.88 12.77
N LYS A 471 32.74 -27.62 11.67
CA LYS A 471 33.83 -28.52 11.17
C LYS A 471 35.17 -28.22 11.82
N THR A 472 35.53 -26.95 11.99
CA THR A 472 36.87 -26.53 12.44
C THR A 472 36.88 -26.03 13.87
N ASN A 473 35.71 -25.79 14.45
CA ASN A 473 35.49 -25.10 15.73
C ASN A 473 36.14 -23.72 15.84
N GLN A 474 36.47 -23.10 14.69
CA GLN A 474 37.01 -21.76 14.66
C GLN A 474 35.87 -20.71 14.71
N PRO A 475 36.04 -19.63 15.48
CA PRO A 475 35.05 -18.59 15.58
C PRO A 475 34.97 -17.76 14.28
N PHE A 476 33.78 -17.61 13.76
CA PHE A 476 33.44 -16.71 12.67
C PHE A 476 32.81 -15.44 13.26
N ALA A 477 33.57 -14.35 13.27
CA ALA A 477 33.11 -13.07 13.78
C ALA A 477 32.35 -12.28 12.68
N PHE A 478 31.24 -11.63 13.06
CA PHE A 478 30.44 -10.79 12.17
C PHE A 478 29.73 -9.68 12.95
N THR A 479 29.32 -8.65 12.22
CA THR A 479 28.58 -7.47 12.75
C THR A 479 27.30 -7.30 11.98
N VAL A 480 26.18 -7.19 12.69
CA VAL A 480 24.86 -6.91 12.15
C VAL A 480 24.40 -5.52 12.65
N ILE A 481 23.95 -4.67 11.74
CA ILE A 481 23.40 -3.34 12.06
C ILE A 481 21.93 -3.34 11.67
N ASN A 482 21.05 -3.35 12.67
CA ASN A 482 19.60 -3.35 12.46
C ASN A 482 19.07 -1.92 12.40
N ASN A 483 18.24 -1.62 11.39
CA ASN A 483 17.81 -0.27 11.02
C ASN A 483 16.31 -0.18 10.84
N HIS A 484 15.73 0.95 11.26
CA HIS A 484 14.38 1.34 10.90
C HIS A 484 14.36 2.85 10.59
N LEU A 485 14.49 3.19 9.31
CA LEU A 485 14.55 4.59 8.87
C LEU A 485 13.17 5.25 8.88
N LYS A 486 13.14 6.57 8.69
CA LYS A 486 11.91 7.36 8.62
C LYS A 486 11.00 6.80 7.50
N SER A 487 9.73 6.58 7.83
CA SER A 487 8.71 6.10 6.88
C SER A 487 8.48 7.09 5.72
N LEU A 488 7.82 6.59 4.67
CA LEU A 488 7.41 7.41 3.52
C LEU A 488 6.21 8.33 3.83
N LEU A 489 5.59 8.20 5.00
CA LEU A 489 4.51 9.10 5.42
C LEU A 489 5.01 10.54 5.56
N GLY A 490 4.39 11.47 4.82
CA GLY A 490 4.78 12.88 4.73
C GLY A 490 5.96 13.12 3.78
N TYR A 491 6.26 12.18 2.87
CA TYR A 491 7.39 12.27 1.95
C TYR A 491 7.27 13.42 0.95
N GLU A 492 6.09 13.99 0.78
CA GLU A 492 5.84 15.22 0.03
C GLU A 492 6.44 16.47 0.70
N THR A 493 6.82 16.39 2.00
CA THR A 493 7.40 17.50 2.76
C THR A 493 8.92 17.52 2.73
N ASP A 494 9.50 18.71 2.69
CA ASP A 494 10.97 18.89 2.77
C ASP A 494 11.56 18.30 4.04
N ARG A 495 10.84 18.39 5.16
CA ARG A 495 11.25 17.81 6.44
C ARG A 495 11.54 16.31 6.32
N VAL A 496 10.61 15.54 5.76
CA VAL A 496 10.78 14.08 5.66
C VAL A 496 11.88 13.74 4.66
N ARG A 497 11.95 14.44 3.53
CA ARG A 497 13.00 14.27 2.52
C ARG A 497 14.39 14.52 3.09
N GLN A 498 14.60 15.66 3.78
CA GLN A 498 15.87 16.00 4.41
C GLN A 498 16.26 14.99 5.49
N LYS A 499 15.33 14.62 6.38
CA LYS A 499 15.57 13.62 7.42
C LYS A 499 16.04 12.29 6.82
N LYS A 500 15.35 11.78 5.81
CA LYS A 500 15.73 10.52 5.14
C LYS A 500 17.11 10.61 4.48
N LYS A 501 17.42 11.73 3.80
CA LYS A 501 18.73 11.97 3.21
C LYS A 501 19.83 11.90 4.29
N ILE A 502 19.67 12.64 5.38
CA ILE A 502 20.69 12.72 6.43
C ILE A 502 20.81 11.39 7.17
N GLN A 503 19.71 10.65 7.38
CA GLN A 503 19.76 9.28 7.92
C GLN A 503 20.59 8.33 7.03
N ALA A 504 20.39 8.39 5.71
CA ALA A 504 21.18 7.59 4.76
C ALA A 504 22.68 7.92 4.82
N GLU A 505 23.01 9.21 4.84
CA GLU A 505 24.39 9.69 4.95
C GLU A 505 25.01 9.35 6.32
N PHE A 506 24.24 9.38 7.39
CA PHE A 506 24.69 8.94 8.72
C PHE A 506 25.10 7.46 8.72
N LEU A 507 24.26 6.58 8.17
CA LEU A 507 24.57 5.15 8.07
C LEU A 507 25.78 4.91 7.16
N ALA A 508 25.88 5.62 6.04
CA ALA A 508 27.00 5.53 5.13
C ALA A 508 28.33 5.89 5.83
N ARG A 509 28.37 7.02 6.56
CA ARG A 509 29.54 7.42 7.34
C ARG A 509 29.87 6.42 8.44
N PHE A 510 28.86 5.93 9.15
CA PHE A 510 29.04 4.94 10.23
C PHE A 510 29.69 3.65 9.71
N VAL A 511 29.21 3.12 8.58
CA VAL A 511 29.81 1.92 7.97
C VAL A 511 31.20 2.21 7.43
N GLN A 512 31.43 3.38 6.81
CA GLN A 512 32.74 3.76 6.32
C GLN A 512 33.79 3.86 7.42
N GLU A 513 33.45 4.39 8.59
CA GLU A 513 34.32 4.43 9.76
C GLU A 513 34.70 3.03 10.23
N ARG A 514 33.74 2.10 10.25
CA ARG A 514 33.99 0.72 10.61
C ARG A 514 34.91 0.01 9.62
N GLN A 515 34.65 0.16 8.31
CA GLN A 515 35.51 -0.41 7.26
C GLN A 515 36.95 0.13 7.30
N LYS A 516 37.15 1.40 7.73
CA LYS A 516 38.46 1.99 7.95
C LYS A 516 39.14 1.45 9.23
N ALA A 517 38.36 1.28 10.30
CA ALA A 517 38.88 0.80 11.59
C ALA A 517 39.31 -0.68 11.53
N ASP A 518 38.53 -1.53 10.85
CA ASP A 518 38.88 -2.92 10.57
C ASP A 518 38.46 -3.34 9.15
N PRO A 519 39.39 -3.33 8.18
CA PRO A 519 39.11 -3.72 6.81
C PRO A 519 38.71 -5.20 6.64
N ASN A 520 38.84 -6.02 7.69
CA ASN A 520 38.47 -7.43 7.67
C ASN A 520 37.12 -7.70 8.36
N GLU A 521 36.51 -6.70 8.96
CA GLU A 521 35.20 -6.85 9.61
C GLU A 521 34.14 -7.28 8.60
N ARG A 522 33.35 -8.33 8.97
CA ARG A 522 32.22 -8.79 8.17
C ARG A 522 30.97 -8.05 8.63
N ILE A 523 30.51 -7.07 7.81
CA ILE A 523 29.42 -6.17 8.16
C ILE A 523 28.21 -6.46 7.27
N ILE A 524 27.03 -6.51 7.89
CA ILE A 524 25.75 -6.54 7.20
C ILE A 524 24.76 -5.59 7.91
N LEU A 525 24.15 -4.70 7.11
CA LEU A 525 23.01 -3.88 7.54
C LEU A 525 21.74 -4.61 7.16
N ILE A 526 20.76 -4.62 8.05
CA ILE A 526 19.45 -5.24 7.84
C ILE A 526 18.35 -4.30 8.32
N GLY A 527 17.12 -4.54 7.94
CA GLY A 527 15.94 -3.89 8.50
C GLY A 527 15.04 -3.24 7.47
N ASP A 528 14.11 -2.43 7.97
CA ASP A 528 13.21 -1.61 7.17
C ASP A 528 13.85 -0.24 6.90
N PHE A 529 14.31 -0.06 5.66
CA PHE A 529 14.91 1.20 5.23
C PHE A 529 13.86 2.22 4.77
N ASN A 530 12.59 1.79 4.67
CA ASN A 530 11.52 2.63 4.14
C ASN A 530 11.92 3.30 2.80
N ALA A 531 12.69 2.63 1.99
CA ALA A 531 13.28 3.13 0.75
C ALA A 531 13.41 2.00 -0.27
N PHE A 532 13.42 2.33 -1.54
CA PHE A 532 13.55 1.37 -2.64
C PHE A 532 15.03 1.04 -2.91
N GLN A 533 15.28 -0.06 -3.60
CA GLN A 533 16.65 -0.47 -4.02
C GLN A 533 17.24 0.41 -5.12
N PHE A 534 16.53 1.40 -5.58
CA PHE A 534 16.89 2.34 -6.66
C PHE A 534 16.47 3.77 -6.28
N PRO A 535 16.94 4.80 -6.99
CA PRO A 535 16.52 6.19 -6.76
C PRO A 535 15.04 6.38 -7.09
N ASP A 536 14.31 7.04 -6.19
CA ASP A 536 12.87 7.31 -6.31
C ASP A 536 12.53 8.63 -7.04
N GLY A 537 13.56 9.29 -7.59
CA GLY A 537 13.45 10.59 -8.23
C GLY A 537 13.66 11.77 -7.27
N VAL A 538 13.43 11.61 -5.98
CA VAL A 538 13.74 12.63 -4.96
C VAL A 538 15.06 12.31 -4.25
N LEU A 539 15.23 11.06 -3.83
CA LEU A 539 16.39 10.55 -3.10
C LEU A 539 16.90 9.23 -3.69
N ASP A 540 18.10 8.86 -3.28
CA ASP A 540 18.66 7.52 -3.44
C ASP A 540 19.23 7.04 -2.09
N VAL A 541 18.34 6.64 -1.18
CA VAL A 541 18.70 6.23 0.19
C VAL A 541 19.62 5.00 0.17
N VAL A 542 19.21 3.95 -0.53
CA VAL A 542 19.96 2.68 -0.59
C VAL A 542 21.27 2.85 -1.38
N GLY A 543 21.27 3.61 -2.48
CA GLY A 543 22.48 3.96 -3.21
C GLY A 543 23.49 4.73 -2.37
N THR A 544 23.02 5.71 -1.58
CA THR A 544 23.86 6.48 -0.63
C THR A 544 24.52 5.57 0.41
N ILE A 545 23.74 4.66 1.02
CA ILE A 545 24.26 3.75 2.06
C ILE A 545 25.27 2.77 1.51
N LYS A 546 25.10 2.31 0.28
CA LYS A 546 26.01 1.33 -0.34
C LYS A 546 27.21 1.92 -1.06
N GLY A 547 27.39 3.27 -1.12
CA GLY A 547 28.52 3.93 -1.79
C GLY A 547 28.32 4.12 -3.30
N MET A 548 27.07 4.06 -3.78
CA MET A 548 26.72 4.23 -5.20
C MET A 548 25.53 5.18 -5.35
N PRO A 549 25.61 6.42 -4.84
CA PRO A 549 24.50 7.36 -4.89
C PRO A 549 24.18 7.79 -6.33
N ALA A 550 22.90 8.08 -6.58
CA ALA A 550 22.47 8.62 -7.86
C ALA A 550 23.11 9.97 -8.17
N ALA A 551 23.40 10.20 -9.44
CA ALA A 551 23.96 11.47 -9.91
C ALA A 551 22.97 12.64 -9.67
N LYS A 552 23.52 13.86 -9.49
CA LYS A 552 22.76 15.09 -9.15
C LYS A 552 21.71 15.50 -10.18
N ASP A 553 21.78 15.01 -11.40
CA ASP A 553 20.81 15.27 -12.48
C ASP A 553 19.68 14.21 -12.56
N LYS A 554 19.69 13.22 -11.65
CA LYS A 554 18.72 12.13 -11.59
C LYS A 554 17.78 12.18 -10.39
N VAL A 555 18.14 12.92 -9.34
CA VAL A 555 17.36 13.04 -8.09
C VAL A 555 17.38 14.47 -7.58
N LEU A 556 16.31 14.89 -6.92
CA LEU A 556 16.18 16.25 -6.41
C LEU A 556 17.18 16.57 -5.29
N LEU A 557 17.47 15.60 -4.43
CA LEU A 557 18.35 15.74 -3.27
C LEU A 557 19.44 14.66 -3.30
N ALA A 558 20.47 14.88 -4.07
CA ALA A 558 21.60 13.96 -4.17
C ALA A 558 22.47 13.97 -2.92
N SER A 559 23.10 12.84 -2.61
CA SER A 559 24.20 12.69 -1.65
C SER A 559 25.54 12.52 -2.36
N ASP A 560 26.61 12.78 -1.65
CA ASP A 560 27.95 12.44 -2.12
C ASP A 560 28.25 10.95 -1.88
N ASP A 561 29.22 10.40 -2.57
CA ASP A 561 29.74 9.06 -2.32
C ASP A 561 30.54 9.06 -1.00
N LEU A 562 30.06 8.33 -0.01
CA LEU A 562 30.57 8.32 1.37
C LEU A 562 31.17 6.97 1.79
N VAL A 563 31.08 5.93 0.94
CA VAL A 563 31.48 4.57 1.30
C VAL A 563 32.41 3.98 0.26
N ASN A 564 33.61 3.60 0.70
CA ASN A 564 34.61 2.93 -0.14
C ASN A 564 35.42 1.94 0.73
N PRO A 565 35.46 0.63 0.38
CA PRO A 565 34.79 0.00 -0.75
C PRO A 565 33.26 -0.05 -0.62
N ASP A 566 32.60 -0.10 -1.78
CA ASP A 566 31.14 -0.16 -1.90
C ASP A 566 30.55 -1.41 -1.24
N LEU A 567 29.29 -1.30 -0.80
CA LEU A 567 28.52 -2.41 -0.29
C LEU A 567 27.62 -3.02 -1.39
N THR A 568 27.14 -4.22 -1.15
CA THR A 568 26.20 -4.90 -2.05
C THR A 568 24.85 -5.07 -1.36
N ASN A 569 23.79 -4.57 -1.99
CA ASN A 569 22.43 -4.91 -1.59
C ASN A 569 22.09 -6.33 -2.09
N LEU A 570 21.77 -7.24 -1.18
CA LEU A 570 21.51 -8.64 -1.53
C LEU A 570 20.24 -8.81 -2.37
N VAL A 571 19.32 -7.85 -2.32
CA VAL A 571 18.13 -7.77 -3.20
C VAL A 571 18.51 -7.77 -4.68
N ASP A 572 19.62 -7.12 -5.03
CA ASP A 572 20.09 -7.02 -6.42
C ASP A 572 20.53 -8.38 -7.00
N LEU A 573 20.75 -9.39 -6.13
CA LEU A 573 21.26 -10.70 -6.49
C LEU A 573 20.16 -11.75 -6.74
N ILE A 574 18.90 -11.46 -6.45
CA ILE A 574 17.75 -12.36 -6.71
C ILE A 574 16.99 -11.96 -7.96
N ASN A 575 16.19 -12.88 -8.48
CA ASN A 575 15.35 -12.64 -9.64
C ASN A 575 14.40 -11.44 -9.42
N GLU A 576 14.20 -10.62 -10.43
CA GLU A 576 13.40 -9.39 -10.35
C GLU A 576 11.99 -9.62 -9.82
N ASN A 577 11.33 -10.68 -10.25
CA ASN A 577 9.98 -11.05 -9.79
C ASN A 577 9.92 -11.49 -8.31
N GLN A 578 11.06 -11.59 -7.63
CA GLN A 578 11.17 -11.88 -6.20
C GLN A 578 11.59 -10.66 -5.37
N ARG A 579 11.88 -9.51 -6.01
CA ARG A 579 12.35 -8.30 -5.35
C ARG A 579 11.18 -7.49 -4.76
N TYR A 580 10.57 -8.00 -3.71
CA TYR A 580 9.59 -7.26 -2.91
C TYR A 580 9.53 -7.83 -1.48
N SER A 581 9.24 -6.98 -0.53
CA SER A 581 8.91 -7.33 0.86
C SER A 581 7.55 -6.80 1.27
N TYR A 582 7.01 -5.89 0.49
CA TYR A 582 5.81 -5.13 0.78
C TYR A 582 4.97 -4.94 -0.49
N VAL A 583 3.67 -4.70 -0.35
CA VAL A 583 2.80 -4.36 -1.48
C VAL A 583 1.97 -3.12 -1.13
N TYR A 584 2.09 -2.09 -1.94
CA TYR A 584 1.35 -0.85 -1.77
C TYR A 584 0.58 -0.48 -3.04
N ASP A 585 -0.74 -0.31 -2.92
CA ASP A 585 -1.67 0.07 -4.00
C ASP A 585 -1.44 -0.70 -5.32
N GLY A 586 -1.30 -2.02 -5.18
CA GLY A 586 -1.09 -2.93 -6.31
C GLY A 586 0.37 -3.12 -6.72
N ASN A 587 1.28 -2.29 -6.24
CA ASN A 587 2.71 -2.32 -6.60
C ASN A 587 3.51 -3.15 -5.61
N ALA A 588 4.18 -4.19 -6.09
CA ALA A 588 5.16 -4.91 -5.30
C ALA A 588 6.44 -4.06 -5.16
N GLN A 589 6.99 -3.93 -3.94
CA GLN A 589 8.13 -3.07 -3.67
C GLN A 589 9.00 -3.61 -2.54
N VAL A 590 10.26 -3.20 -2.53
CA VAL A 590 11.22 -3.53 -1.46
C VAL A 590 11.29 -2.36 -0.49
N LEU A 591 11.10 -2.62 0.79
CA LEU A 591 11.38 -1.70 1.89
C LEU A 591 12.40 -2.28 2.87
N ASP A 592 12.44 -3.62 2.96
CA ASP A 592 13.34 -4.37 3.83
C ASP A 592 14.57 -4.84 3.05
N HIS A 593 15.74 -4.42 3.49
CA HIS A 593 17.01 -4.69 2.80
C HIS A 593 17.99 -5.48 3.66
N MET A 594 18.92 -6.14 2.95
CA MET A 594 20.17 -6.65 3.52
C MET A 594 21.33 -6.14 2.66
N ILE A 595 22.21 -5.31 3.25
CA ILE A 595 23.31 -4.68 2.56
C ILE A 595 24.62 -5.14 3.22
N ALA A 596 25.45 -5.87 2.49
CA ALA A 596 26.66 -6.50 3.00
C ALA A 596 27.93 -5.90 2.39
N ASN A 597 28.97 -5.77 3.20
CA ASN A 597 30.30 -5.46 2.66
C ASN A 597 30.91 -6.70 1.98
N ASP A 598 31.98 -6.51 1.22
CA ASP A 598 32.63 -7.58 0.46
C ASP A 598 33.09 -8.76 1.36
N ARG A 599 33.51 -8.45 2.60
CA ARG A 599 33.95 -9.50 3.55
C ARG A 599 32.81 -10.42 3.94
N MET A 600 31.62 -9.89 4.19
CA MET A 600 30.42 -10.66 4.51
C MET A 600 29.82 -11.33 3.27
N LYS A 601 29.78 -10.60 2.14
CA LYS A 601 29.24 -11.09 0.87
C LYS A 601 29.92 -12.35 0.35
N LYS A 602 31.23 -12.51 0.52
CA LYS A 602 31.99 -13.70 0.11
C LYS A 602 31.45 -14.99 0.73
N HIS A 603 30.78 -14.89 1.86
CA HIS A 603 30.18 -16.00 2.57
C HIS A 603 28.70 -16.24 2.22
N LEU A 604 28.09 -15.39 1.36
CA LEU A 604 26.67 -15.49 1.02
C LEU A 604 26.36 -16.81 0.30
N ALA A 605 25.52 -17.64 0.90
CA ALA A 605 25.00 -18.87 0.32
C ALA A 605 23.66 -18.67 -0.40
N GLY A 606 22.79 -17.80 0.10
CA GLY A 606 21.50 -17.47 -0.49
C GLY A 606 20.84 -16.29 0.21
N PHE A 607 19.88 -15.67 -0.49
CA PHE A 607 19.06 -14.58 0.04
C PHE A 607 17.64 -14.68 -0.52
N GLY A 608 16.63 -14.27 0.26
CA GLY A 608 15.25 -14.18 -0.19
C GLY A 608 14.33 -13.65 0.89
N TYR A 609 13.02 -13.65 0.58
CA TYR A 609 11.97 -13.23 1.50
C TYR A 609 11.08 -14.40 1.87
N SER A 610 10.70 -14.50 3.14
CA SER A 610 9.70 -15.46 3.61
C SER A 610 8.31 -14.90 3.33
N ARG A 611 7.62 -15.46 2.33
CA ARG A 611 6.31 -14.97 1.86
C ARG A 611 5.19 -15.35 2.82
N LEU A 612 5.01 -14.54 3.87
CA LEU A 612 4.06 -14.77 4.94
C LEU A 612 3.02 -13.66 5.08
N ASN A 613 3.28 -12.46 4.55
CA ASN A 613 2.50 -11.26 4.86
C ASN A 613 2.00 -10.53 3.61
N ALA A 614 2.90 -10.02 2.77
CA ALA A 614 2.59 -9.13 1.64
C ALA A 614 1.62 -9.71 0.60
N ASP A 615 1.53 -11.03 0.49
CA ASP A 615 0.67 -11.72 -0.48
C ASP A 615 -0.66 -12.23 0.09
N PHE A 616 -0.95 -11.96 1.37
CA PHE A 616 -2.13 -12.51 2.06
C PHE A 616 -3.12 -11.43 2.51
N PRO A 617 -4.44 -11.71 2.53
CA PRO A 617 -5.46 -10.77 2.96
C PRO A 617 -5.26 -10.32 4.41
N GLU A 618 -5.60 -9.06 4.69
CA GLU A 618 -5.52 -8.52 6.04
C GLU A 618 -6.40 -9.29 7.04
N SER A 619 -7.53 -9.83 6.58
CA SER A 619 -8.44 -10.63 7.41
C SER A 619 -7.79 -11.91 8.00
N TYR A 620 -6.66 -12.40 7.41
CA TYR A 620 -5.94 -13.56 7.97
C TYR A 620 -5.27 -13.26 9.31
N ARG A 621 -5.13 -11.98 9.67
CA ARG A 621 -4.69 -11.54 11.01
C ARG A 621 -5.60 -12.07 12.11
N ASN A 622 -6.90 -12.19 11.83
CA ASN A 622 -7.90 -12.61 12.81
C ASN A 622 -7.80 -14.07 13.25
N ASP A 623 -7.23 -14.93 12.40
CA ASP A 623 -7.15 -16.36 12.63
C ASP A 623 -5.82 -16.77 13.30
N PRO A 624 -5.82 -17.15 14.61
CA PRO A 624 -4.61 -17.53 15.33
C PRO A 624 -4.07 -18.92 14.91
N SER A 625 -4.79 -19.67 14.08
CA SER A 625 -4.31 -20.95 13.53
C SER A 625 -3.46 -20.78 12.29
N ARG A 626 -3.51 -19.60 11.67
CA ARG A 626 -2.75 -19.24 10.48
C ARG A 626 -1.47 -18.50 10.85
N VAL A 627 -0.40 -18.77 10.13
CA VAL A 627 0.87 -18.05 10.30
C VAL A 627 0.88 -16.72 9.53
N GLU A 628 0.14 -16.66 8.43
CA GLU A 628 0.14 -15.54 7.51
C GLU A 628 -0.46 -14.28 8.15
N ARG A 629 0.01 -13.14 7.72
CA ARG A 629 -0.47 -11.81 8.12
C ARG A 629 -0.33 -11.53 9.62
N TYR A 630 0.84 -11.82 10.18
CA TYR A 630 1.24 -11.30 11.49
C TYR A 630 1.82 -9.88 11.39
N SER A 631 2.20 -9.45 10.19
CA SER A 631 2.74 -8.15 9.80
C SER A 631 2.28 -7.82 8.37
N ASP A 632 2.60 -6.65 7.87
CA ASP A 632 2.44 -6.24 6.48
C ASP A 632 3.72 -6.44 5.65
N HIS A 633 4.88 -6.62 6.28
CA HIS A 633 6.17 -6.87 5.66
C HIS A 633 6.55 -8.37 5.65
N ASP A 634 7.10 -8.85 4.54
CA ASP A 634 7.71 -10.18 4.46
C ASP A 634 9.14 -10.14 5.00
N PRO A 635 9.52 -11.05 5.94
CA PRO A 635 10.88 -11.10 6.47
C PRO A 635 11.93 -11.36 5.40
N ALA A 636 13.00 -10.59 5.42
CA ALA A 636 14.22 -10.85 4.65
C ALA A 636 15.11 -11.88 5.37
N ILE A 637 15.73 -12.81 4.65
CA ILE A 637 16.65 -13.79 5.22
C ILE A 637 17.87 -14.03 4.32
N GLY A 638 19.05 -13.94 4.91
CA GLY A 638 20.33 -14.29 4.32
C GLY A 638 20.90 -15.57 4.92
N TYR A 639 21.38 -16.47 4.08
CA TYR A 639 22.11 -17.68 4.46
C TYR A 639 23.58 -17.48 4.17
N PHE A 640 24.46 -17.80 5.13
CA PHE A 640 25.91 -17.60 5.03
C PHE A 640 26.65 -18.89 5.31
N SER A 641 27.69 -19.16 4.53
CA SER A 641 28.60 -20.31 4.69
C SER A 641 29.85 -19.89 5.45
N PHE A 642 30.43 -20.81 6.26
CA PHE A 642 31.73 -20.58 6.88
C PHE A 642 32.88 -20.55 5.84
N ASP A 643 32.69 -21.23 4.69
CA ASP A 643 33.65 -21.18 3.58
C ASP A 643 33.36 -19.94 2.68
N GLU A 644 34.42 -19.25 2.25
CA GLU A 644 34.29 -18.25 1.19
C GLU A 644 33.87 -18.95 -0.12
N LYS A 645 32.89 -18.37 -0.83
CA LYS A 645 32.63 -18.80 -2.20
C LYS A 645 33.82 -18.41 -3.07
N THR A 646 34.52 -19.40 -3.62
CA THR A 646 35.41 -19.15 -4.75
C THR A 646 34.60 -18.50 -5.87
N ALA A 647 35.08 -17.38 -6.40
CA ALA A 647 34.43 -16.72 -7.53
C ALA A 647 34.20 -17.77 -8.62
N ALA A 648 32.94 -18.08 -8.91
CA ALA A 648 32.63 -18.94 -10.03
C ALA A 648 33.19 -18.24 -11.27
N THR A 649 34.17 -18.85 -11.92
CA THR A 649 34.56 -18.49 -13.28
C THR A 649 33.27 -18.52 -14.09
N LYS A 650 32.85 -17.35 -14.62
CA LYS A 650 31.72 -17.28 -15.54
C LYS A 650 31.93 -18.33 -16.63
N PRO A 651 30.90 -19.18 -16.91
CA PRO A 651 30.96 -20.08 -18.05
C PRO A 651 31.05 -19.29 -19.38
#